data_b6c230e63359b14420a2ee5acc96be18
#
_entry.id   b6c230e63359b14420a2ee5acc96be18
#
_cell.length_a   1.000
_cell.length_b   1.000
_cell.length_c   1.000
_cell.angle_alpha   90.00
_cell.angle_beta   90.00
_cell.angle_gamma   90.00
#
_symmetry.space_group_name_H-M   'P 1'
#
loop_
_entity.id
_entity.type
_entity.pdbx_description
1 polymer ?
#
loop_
_entity_poly.entity_id
_entity_poly.type
_entity_poly.pdbx_seq_one_letter_code
_entity_poly.pdbx_strand_id
1 'polypeptide(L)'
;MAKLNLTYYTEKDFYSDGDVEDDILELAKQKRKLSEIPLEECSYPVVYHLSKERENIVAWYPFREHASLLEIGAGCGAITGELCNRVEKVTAVDLSKRRATINYTRHEDRDNLEIYVGNLNDMKFEEKYDYVVLNGVFEYAMSFTEGETPYETFLNYIATFLKPDGIVLIAIENRLGLKYFAGAPEDHTEKCFVGLNGYENNTSVRTFSKKELTAVLDRCGFEHKKFYYPYPDYKFPNEIFTDESLQTQAYGKEYLDFNCNRVELFQEPLVAASLAHENVADVFANSFFVEASRQQIVRSEEVVYAKMNRDRAEEFQIMTTIVENKEERKVYKSPLSEEAKQHIVKLHETEEKAGNAKYEYLTGTETKRGLCYEFLNSNTVEALIKKALQKRDAEEIKAQLSKVYDTFLAENSSVCQYRTEAFQKVFGTEPFTEELSCVAPANIDLICDNLFWNGEKYQVIDCEWVFDFPIPAAFIMWRNLNELYYKYPALQALVDRDALQEKFGITKEASEVFYEWNKYYTMKYVKVKQLFQYAREKVKISLDDVCTRVLAERENVIRPILYLDLGEGFSEHETMRATSFLEEQAFEVEYSLEEKENVQALRWDPIENKPCRCYVELEVNGEWKRLTPDNAETVTEECDTFYDLDPRYSIPVVTAGDTLHLRGKITFFSMEEAMRGLLQEREERRREMEAARVRIEQNARKRVEEYARNWAEEKVKKVWRKGRRQKDGE
;
A
#
# COMPACT_ATOMS: atom_id res chain seq x y z
N MET A 1 4.89 -28.79 -23.25
CA MET A 1 4.47 -29.04 -21.86
C MET A 1 5.69 -29.13 -20.96
N ALA A 2 5.63 -28.51 -19.79
CA ALA A 2 6.70 -28.55 -18.81
C ALA A 2 7.09 -29.98 -18.43
N LYS A 3 8.31 -30.14 -17.92
CA LYS A 3 8.81 -31.44 -17.44
C LYS A 3 9.17 -31.35 -15.98
N LEU A 4 8.73 -32.31 -15.15
CA LEU A 4 9.14 -32.50 -13.77
C LEU A 4 10.15 -33.65 -13.69
N ASN A 5 11.39 -33.34 -13.33
CA ASN A 5 12.51 -34.27 -13.31
C ASN A 5 12.90 -34.63 -11.87
N LEU A 6 12.74 -35.88 -11.49
CA LEU A 6 13.02 -36.42 -10.16
C LEU A 6 14.35 -37.19 -10.06
N THR A 7 15.23 -37.09 -11.06
CA THR A 7 16.48 -37.87 -11.13
C THR A 7 17.36 -37.64 -9.90
N TYR A 8 17.36 -36.46 -9.31
CA TYR A 8 18.16 -36.09 -8.15
C TYR A 8 17.39 -36.06 -6.83
N TYR A 9 16.14 -36.52 -6.83
CA TYR A 9 15.29 -36.53 -5.63
C TYR A 9 15.65 -37.68 -4.71
N THR A 10 15.99 -37.40 -3.45
CA THR A 10 16.42 -38.39 -2.44
C THR A 10 15.32 -38.84 -1.50
N GLU A 11 14.04 -38.66 -1.87
CA GLU A 11 12.85 -38.99 -1.07
C GLU A 11 12.75 -38.25 0.29
N LYS A 12 13.47 -37.12 0.46
CA LYS A 12 13.39 -36.27 1.63
C LYS A 12 13.12 -34.81 1.19
N ASP A 13 12.08 -34.22 1.75
CA ASP A 13 11.83 -32.80 1.66
C ASP A 13 12.48 -32.09 2.86
N PHE A 14 13.37 -31.14 2.59
CA PHE A 14 14.16 -30.46 3.60
C PHE A 14 13.62 -29.11 4.02
N TYR A 15 12.65 -28.57 3.30
CA TYR A 15 12.06 -27.25 3.52
C TYR A 15 10.57 -27.24 3.15
N SER A 16 9.72 -26.72 4.04
CA SER A 16 8.28 -26.62 3.82
C SER A 16 7.69 -25.50 4.67
N ASP A 17 6.67 -24.80 4.14
CA ASP A 17 5.82 -23.88 4.91
C ASP A 17 4.70 -24.61 5.67
N GLY A 18 4.73 -25.94 5.70
CA GLY A 18 3.73 -26.78 6.36
C GLY A 18 2.51 -27.09 5.49
N ASP A 19 1.37 -27.32 6.13
CA ASP A 19 0.14 -27.79 5.46
C ASP A 19 -0.44 -26.79 4.45
N VAL A 20 -0.09 -25.50 4.57
CA VAL A 20 -0.51 -24.47 3.62
C VAL A 20 -0.04 -24.73 2.19
N GLU A 21 1.05 -25.48 2.01
CA GLU A 21 1.49 -25.90 0.66
C GLU A 21 0.50 -26.86 -0.03
N ASP A 22 -0.26 -27.64 0.74
CA ASP A 22 -1.31 -28.49 0.19
C ASP A 22 -2.50 -27.65 -0.31
N ASP A 23 -2.86 -26.58 0.42
CA ASP A 23 -3.87 -25.61 -0.01
C ASP A 23 -3.43 -24.91 -1.29
N ILE A 24 -2.17 -24.46 -1.36
CA ILE A 24 -1.60 -23.82 -2.55
C ILE A 24 -1.60 -24.77 -3.75
N LEU A 25 -1.28 -26.07 -3.54
CA LEU A 25 -1.33 -27.08 -4.60
C LEU A 25 -2.76 -27.28 -5.12
N GLU A 26 -3.75 -27.29 -4.23
CA GLU A 26 -5.15 -27.44 -4.62
C GLU A 26 -5.64 -26.22 -5.41
N LEU A 27 -5.30 -25.01 -4.96
CA LEU A 27 -5.57 -23.78 -5.69
C LEU A 27 -4.92 -23.77 -7.09
N ALA A 28 -3.68 -24.28 -7.20
CA ALA A 28 -2.97 -24.42 -8.47
C ALA A 28 -3.65 -25.40 -9.42
N LYS A 29 -4.09 -26.57 -8.93
CA LYS A 29 -4.85 -27.57 -9.72
C LYS A 29 -6.17 -27.00 -10.25
N GLN A 30 -6.85 -26.19 -9.44
CA GLN A 30 -8.09 -25.51 -9.82
C GLN A 30 -7.85 -24.32 -10.75
N LYS A 31 -6.60 -23.93 -11.00
CA LYS A 31 -6.20 -22.74 -11.77
C LYS A 31 -6.84 -21.44 -11.24
N ARG A 32 -7.10 -21.37 -9.91
CA ARG A 32 -7.69 -20.20 -9.28
C ARG A 32 -6.68 -19.06 -9.23
N LYS A 33 -7.14 -17.88 -9.63
CA LYS A 33 -6.37 -16.64 -9.47
C LYS A 33 -6.50 -16.12 -8.04
N LEU A 34 -5.46 -15.47 -7.51
CA LEU A 34 -5.50 -14.85 -6.17
C LEU A 34 -6.70 -13.91 -6.01
N SER A 35 -7.07 -13.18 -7.07
CA SER A 35 -8.24 -12.28 -7.09
C SER A 35 -9.61 -12.97 -6.93
N GLU A 36 -9.66 -14.30 -7.04
CA GLU A 36 -10.86 -15.11 -6.88
C GLU A 36 -10.94 -15.76 -5.49
N ILE A 37 -9.89 -15.61 -4.67
CA ILE A 37 -9.81 -16.17 -3.32
C ILE A 37 -10.33 -15.09 -2.35
N PRO A 38 -11.31 -15.42 -1.47
CA PRO A 38 -11.74 -14.50 -0.43
C PRO A 38 -10.57 -14.09 0.48
N LEU A 39 -10.59 -12.84 0.95
CA LEU A 39 -9.48 -12.30 1.76
C LEU A 39 -9.28 -13.10 3.05
N GLU A 40 -10.36 -13.62 3.63
CA GLU A 40 -10.36 -14.45 4.84
C GLU A 40 -9.64 -15.81 4.64
N GLU A 41 -9.56 -16.28 3.39
CA GLU A 41 -8.86 -17.50 3.00
C GLU A 41 -7.40 -17.24 2.56
N CYS A 42 -7.01 -15.94 2.43
CA CYS A 42 -5.68 -15.55 1.99
C CYS A 42 -4.71 -15.44 3.18
N SER A 43 -3.98 -16.52 3.46
CA SER A 43 -2.81 -16.44 4.34
C SER A 43 -1.62 -15.77 3.65
N TYR A 44 -0.65 -15.28 4.42
CA TYR A 44 0.57 -14.68 3.85
C TYR A 44 1.30 -15.61 2.86
N PRO A 45 1.50 -16.93 3.14
CA PRO A 45 2.10 -17.85 2.17
C PRO A 45 1.31 -17.96 0.86
N VAL A 46 -0.04 -17.97 0.92
CA VAL A 46 -0.89 -17.98 -0.29
C VAL A 46 -0.63 -16.73 -1.13
N VAL A 47 -0.64 -15.54 -0.50
CA VAL A 47 -0.33 -14.28 -1.18
C VAL A 47 1.08 -14.29 -1.73
N TYR A 48 2.07 -14.72 -0.93
CA TYR A 48 3.48 -14.74 -1.30
C TYR A 48 3.75 -15.63 -2.52
N HIS A 49 3.13 -16.80 -2.59
CA HIS A 49 3.40 -17.75 -3.67
C HIS A 49 2.53 -17.55 -4.91
N LEU A 50 1.32 -17.00 -4.79
CA LEU A 50 0.37 -16.94 -5.90
C LEU A 50 0.18 -15.56 -6.52
N SER A 51 0.64 -14.48 -5.87
CA SER A 51 0.45 -13.14 -6.42
C SER A 51 1.28 -12.89 -7.68
N LYS A 52 0.67 -12.25 -8.65
CA LYS A 52 1.31 -11.83 -9.92
C LYS A 52 2.33 -10.71 -9.72
N GLU A 53 2.23 -9.96 -8.63
CA GLU A 53 3.15 -8.88 -8.27
C GLU A 53 4.57 -9.41 -8.02
N ARG A 54 4.72 -10.70 -7.67
CA ARG A 54 6.02 -11.38 -7.58
C ARG A 54 6.79 -11.37 -8.90
N GLU A 55 6.09 -11.47 -10.02
CA GLU A 55 6.68 -11.48 -11.37
C GLU A 55 7.35 -10.15 -11.71
N ASN A 56 6.94 -9.05 -11.05
CA ASN A 56 7.47 -7.71 -11.29
C ASN A 56 8.98 -7.61 -11.09
N ILE A 57 9.57 -8.48 -10.25
CA ILE A 57 11.02 -8.46 -10.00
C ILE A 57 11.85 -8.74 -11.27
N VAL A 58 11.28 -9.46 -12.23
CA VAL A 58 11.96 -9.86 -13.49
C VAL A 58 11.27 -9.32 -14.75
N ALA A 59 10.01 -8.84 -14.64
CA ALA A 59 9.20 -8.44 -15.80
C ALA A 59 9.81 -7.29 -16.63
N TRP A 60 10.52 -6.38 -15.99
CA TRP A 60 11.17 -5.20 -16.60
C TRP A 60 12.57 -5.46 -17.13
N TYR A 61 13.21 -6.58 -16.69
CA TYR A 61 14.63 -6.84 -16.98
C TYR A 61 14.83 -7.18 -18.46
N PRO A 62 15.84 -6.57 -19.12
CA PRO A 62 16.08 -6.75 -20.56
C PRO A 62 16.89 -8.04 -20.84
N PHE A 63 16.25 -9.20 -20.69
CA PHE A 63 16.86 -10.47 -21.06
C PHE A 63 17.29 -10.50 -22.52
N ARG A 64 18.38 -11.23 -22.82
CA ARG A 64 18.82 -11.48 -24.18
C ARG A 64 17.79 -12.34 -24.93
N GLU A 65 17.58 -12.07 -26.20
CA GLU A 65 16.80 -12.95 -27.07
C GLU A 65 17.44 -14.35 -27.13
N HIS A 66 16.63 -15.40 -27.20
CA HIS A 66 17.08 -16.80 -27.26
C HIS A 66 17.99 -17.25 -26.11
N ALA A 67 17.86 -16.64 -24.95
CA ALA A 67 18.65 -16.97 -23.78
C ALA A 67 18.18 -18.26 -23.10
N SER A 68 19.13 -18.93 -22.42
CA SER A 68 18.89 -20.02 -21.48
C SER A 68 19.09 -19.54 -20.05
N LEU A 69 18.22 -19.98 -19.12
CA LEU A 69 18.20 -19.50 -17.73
C LEU A 69 18.09 -20.66 -16.76
N LEU A 70 18.86 -20.59 -15.65
CA LEU A 70 18.75 -21.47 -14.50
C LEU A 70 18.18 -20.67 -13.32
N GLU A 71 16.97 -21.06 -12.87
CA GLU A 71 16.34 -20.54 -11.65
C GLU A 71 16.63 -21.47 -10.48
N ILE A 72 17.32 -20.99 -9.45
CA ILE A 72 17.67 -21.77 -8.27
C ILE A 72 16.77 -21.37 -7.11
N GLY A 73 16.21 -22.37 -6.42
CA GLY A 73 15.23 -22.15 -5.36
C GLY A 73 13.89 -21.63 -5.92
N ALA A 74 13.41 -22.25 -7.00
CA ALA A 74 12.21 -21.81 -7.69
C ALA A 74 10.92 -21.86 -6.84
N GLY A 75 10.92 -22.60 -5.75
CA GLY A 75 9.81 -22.75 -4.83
C GLY A 75 8.53 -23.19 -5.53
N CYS A 76 7.43 -22.52 -5.19
CA CYS A 76 6.12 -22.75 -5.82
C CYS A 76 5.95 -22.05 -7.20
N GLY A 77 7.04 -21.57 -7.80
CA GLY A 77 7.03 -20.99 -9.15
C GLY A 77 6.46 -19.56 -9.22
N ALA A 78 6.72 -18.74 -8.20
CA ALA A 78 6.17 -17.39 -8.17
C ALA A 78 6.65 -16.48 -9.31
N ILE A 79 7.88 -16.69 -9.82
CA ILE A 79 8.45 -15.94 -10.95
C ILE A 79 8.73 -16.81 -12.16
N THR A 80 8.68 -18.15 -12.05
CA THR A 80 9.03 -19.10 -13.10
C THR A 80 8.22 -18.86 -14.39
N GLY A 81 6.92 -18.55 -14.25
CA GLY A 81 6.05 -18.28 -15.39
C GLY A 81 6.48 -17.06 -16.20
N GLU A 82 6.90 -15.97 -15.54
CA GLU A 82 7.39 -14.79 -16.20
C GLU A 82 8.76 -15.02 -16.83
N LEU A 83 9.64 -15.78 -16.18
CA LEU A 83 10.92 -16.18 -16.78
C LEU A 83 10.71 -16.96 -18.08
N CYS A 84 9.72 -17.88 -18.11
CA CYS A 84 9.35 -18.59 -19.35
C CYS A 84 8.85 -17.67 -20.46
N ASN A 85 8.24 -16.55 -20.13
CA ASN A 85 7.82 -15.54 -21.13
C ASN A 85 9.02 -14.73 -21.69
N ARG A 86 10.13 -14.65 -20.96
CA ARG A 86 11.28 -13.77 -21.25
C ARG A 86 12.43 -14.45 -21.96
N VAL A 87 12.60 -15.75 -21.78
CA VAL A 87 13.74 -16.49 -22.35
C VAL A 87 13.29 -17.74 -23.11
N GLU A 88 14.16 -18.26 -23.97
CA GLU A 88 13.86 -19.44 -24.80
C GLU A 88 13.81 -20.74 -23.97
N LYS A 89 14.64 -20.86 -22.92
CA LYS A 89 14.74 -22.06 -22.11
C LYS A 89 14.89 -21.73 -20.64
N VAL A 90 14.05 -22.32 -19.79
CA VAL A 90 14.13 -22.23 -18.33
C VAL A 90 14.38 -23.60 -17.74
N THR A 91 15.44 -23.72 -16.93
CA THR A 91 15.68 -24.82 -16.00
C THR A 91 15.45 -24.31 -14.60
N ALA A 92 14.48 -24.87 -13.88
CA ALA A 92 14.18 -24.51 -12.50
C ALA A 92 14.63 -25.62 -11.55
N VAL A 93 15.18 -25.28 -10.38
CA VAL A 93 15.65 -26.23 -9.37
C VAL A 93 15.04 -25.87 -8.02
N ASP A 94 14.50 -26.87 -7.33
CA ASP A 94 14.07 -26.76 -5.95
C ASP A 94 14.38 -28.02 -5.14
N LEU A 95 14.64 -27.85 -3.83
CA LEU A 95 14.88 -28.97 -2.92
C LEU A 95 13.62 -29.75 -2.58
N SER A 96 12.47 -29.04 -2.48
CA SER A 96 11.20 -29.60 -2.08
C SER A 96 10.42 -30.14 -3.28
N LYS A 97 10.11 -31.43 -3.26
CA LYS A 97 9.23 -32.05 -4.26
C LYS A 97 7.83 -31.44 -4.23
N ARG A 98 7.31 -31.10 -3.04
CA ARG A 98 5.98 -30.50 -2.90
C ARG A 98 5.94 -29.15 -3.62
N ARG A 99 6.88 -28.25 -3.35
CA ARG A 99 6.98 -26.93 -4.01
C ARG A 99 7.20 -27.06 -5.52
N ALA A 100 8.12 -27.92 -5.94
CA ALA A 100 8.37 -28.17 -7.36
C ALA A 100 7.12 -28.75 -8.07
N THR A 101 6.30 -29.54 -7.37
CA THR A 101 5.02 -30.04 -7.90
C THR A 101 4.01 -28.91 -8.06
N ILE A 102 3.97 -27.96 -7.14
CA ILE A 102 3.14 -26.75 -7.25
C ILE A 102 3.57 -25.94 -8.47
N ASN A 103 4.88 -25.68 -8.60
CA ASN A 103 5.47 -24.97 -9.74
C ASN A 103 5.10 -25.63 -11.07
N TYR A 104 5.30 -26.96 -11.16
CA TYR A 104 4.92 -27.75 -12.33
C TYR A 104 3.42 -27.61 -12.65
N THR A 105 2.55 -27.77 -11.65
CA THR A 105 1.08 -27.69 -11.83
C THR A 105 0.65 -26.31 -12.34
N ARG A 106 1.28 -25.24 -11.87
CA ARG A 106 0.99 -23.86 -12.30
C ARG A 106 1.42 -23.59 -13.73
N HIS A 107 2.48 -24.24 -14.20
CA HIS A 107 3.15 -23.95 -15.46
C HIS A 107 3.24 -25.15 -16.40
N GLU A 108 2.36 -26.14 -16.24
CA GLU A 108 2.33 -27.39 -17.02
C GLU A 108 2.23 -27.18 -18.53
N ASP A 109 1.63 -26.06 -18.95
CA ASP A 109 1.43 -25.68 -20.35
C ASP A 109 2.71 -25.14 -21.03
N ARG A 110 3.75 -24.80 -20.25
CA ARG A 110 5.00 -24.27 -20.77
C ARG A 110 5.85 -25.35 -21.44
N ASP A 111 6.24 -25.16 -22.67
CA ASP A 111 7.07 -26.12 -23.41
C ASP A 111 8.58 -25.86 -23.27
N ASN A 112 8.95 -24.69 -22.76
CA ASN A 112 10.32 -24.26 -22.53
C ASN A 112 10.78 -24.42 -21.06
N LEU A 113 10.04 -25.15 -20.21
CA LEU A 113 10.32 -25.32 -18.77
C LEU A 113 10.67 -26.77 -18.42
N GLU A 114 11.81 -26.95 -17.70
CA GLU A 114 12.15 -28.20 -17.03
C GLU A 114 12.47 -27.92 -15.55
N ILE A 115 11.79 -28.64 -14.63
CA ILE A 115 11.92 -28.47 -13.19
C ILE A 115 12.62 -29.69 -12.60
N TYR A 116 13.76 -29.49 -11.95
CA TYR A 116 14.53 -30.53 -11.25
C TYR A 116 14.27 -30.44 -9.75
N VAL A 117 14.05 -31.61 -9.14
CA VAL A 117 13.89 -31.74 -7.69
C VAL A 117 15.15 -32.35 -7.09
N GLY A 118 15.75 -31.69 -6.09
CA GLY A 118 16.90 -32.19 -5.36
C GLY A 118 17.91 -31.12 -4.99
N ASN A 119 18.99 -31.54 -4.35
CA ASN A 119 20.06 -30.63 -3.99
C ASN A 119 20.90 -30.23 -5.22
N LEU A 120 21.03 -28.94 -5.46
CA LEU A 120 21.82 -28.40 -6.56
C LEU A 120 23.26 -28.94 -6.57
N ASN A 121 23.86 -29.18 -5.40
CA ASN A 121 25.22 -29.68 -5.25
C ASN A 121 25.41 -31.08 -5.87
N ASP A 122 24.34 -31.86 -6.02
CA ASP A 122 24.36 -33.20 -6.60
C ASP A 122 24.06 -33.19 -8.11
N MET A 123 23.66 -32.02 -8.64
CA MET A 123 23.21 -31.90 -10.03
C MET A 123 24.38 -31.59 -10.97
N LYS A 124 24.32 -32.21 -12.14
CA LYS A 124 25.28 -31.97 -13.22
C LYS A 124 24.50 -31.56 -14.48
N PHE A 125 24.67 -30.31 -14.87
CA PHE A 125 24.15 -29.80 -16.14
C PHE A 125 25.27 -29.79 -17.18
N GLU A 126 25.03 -30.40 -18.34
CA GLU A 126 25.97 -30.37 -19.48
C GLU A 126 25.99 -28.99 -20.13
N GLU A 127 24.84 -28.33 -20.15
CA GLU A 127 24.68 -26.99 -20.73
C GLU A 127 25.09 -25.90 -19.76
N LYS A 128 25.56 -24.78 -20.31
CA LYS A 128 25.78 -23.50 -19.61
C LYS A 128 24.68 -22.53 -19.92
N TYR A 129 24.37 -21.67 -18.95
CA TYR A 129 23.28 -20.74 -19.01
C TYR A 129 23.74 -19.31 -19.27
N ASP A 130 22.92 -18.53 -19.95
CA ASP A 130 23.09 -17.10 -20.11
C ASP A 130 22.83 -16.37 -18.79
N TYR A 131 21.86 -16.89 -18.02
CA TYR A 131 21.48 -16.33 -16.72
C TYR A 131 21.35 -17.40 -15.64
N VAL A 132 21.76 -17.04 -14.42
CA VAL A 132 21.39 -17.76 -13.21
C VAL A 132 20.65 -16.79 -12.29
N VAL A 133 19.45 -17.17 -11.81
CA VAL A 133 18.60 -16.34 -10.97
C VAL A 133 18.56 -16.91 -9.55
N LEU A 134 18.86 -16.06 -8.57
CA LEU A 134 18.79 -16.31 -7.13
C LEU A 134 17.79 -15.31 -6.52
N ASN A 135 16.54 -15.69 -6.41
CA ASN A 135 15.49 -14.81 -5.90
C ASN A 135 15.09 -15.19 -4.47
N GLY A 136 15.67 -14.55 -3.45
CA GLY A 136 15.45 -14.92 -2.05
C GLY A 136 16.12 -16.26 -1.69
N VAL A 137 17.34 -16.49 -2.15
CA VAL A 137 18.07 -17.75 -2.00
C VAL A 137 19.48 -17.53 -1.45
N PHE A 138 20.15 -16.48 -1.87
CA PHE A 138 21.55 -16.26 -1.56
C PHE A 138 21.81 -16.10 -0.06
N GLU A 139 20.87 -15.55 0.67
CA GLU A 139 20.89 -15.40 2.14
C GLU A 139 21.02 -16.72 2.89
N TYR A 140 20.57 -17.82 2.29
CA TYR A 140 20.61 -19.17 2.86
C TYR A 140 21.87 -19.96 2.49
N ALA A 141 22.82 -19.39 1.76
CA ALA A 141 24.01 -20.11 1.29
C ALA A 141 24.82 -20.78 2.44
N MET A 142 24.84 -20.20 3.64
CA MET A 142 25.46 -20.80 4.83
C MET A 142 24.81 -22.11 5.25
N SER A 143 23.52 -22.31 5.01
CA SER A 143 22.78 -23.51 5.39
C SER A 143 23.08 -24.70 4.48
N PHE A 144 23.56 -24.44 3.26
CA PHE A 144 23.76 -25.44 2.22
C PHE A 144 25.18 -25.56 1.73
N THR A 145 26.11 -24.74 2.27
CA THR A 145 27.50 -24.73 1.83
C THR A 145 28.42 -24.72 3.06
N GLU A 146 29.29 -25.73 3.15
CA GLU A 146 30.26 -25.88 4.23
C GLU A 146 31.49 -25.02 3.99
N GLY A 147 32.21 -24.68 5.06
CA GLY A 147 33.49 -23.99 5.01
C GLY A 147 33.50 -22.60 5.65
N GLU A 148 34.67 -21.94 5.63
CA GLU A 148 34.88 -20.62 6.25
C GLU A 148 34.27 -19.46 5.41
N THR A 149 34.07 -19.67 4.11
CA THR A 149 33.57 -18.67 3.16
C THR A 149 32.39 -19.23 2.35
N PRO A 150 31.26 -19.56 3.01
CA PRO A 150 30.15 -20.27 2.35
C PRO A 150 29.54 -19.48 1.18
N TYR A 151 29.43 -18.17 1.27
CA TYR A 151 28.86 -17.33 0.22
C TYR A 151 29.73 -17.28 -1.03
N GLU A 152 31.05 -17.13 -0.85
CA GLU A 152 31.98 -17.18 -1.97
C GLU A 152 32.07 -18.58 -2.59
N THR A 153 32.03 -19.62 -1.77
CA THR A 153 31.99 -21.01 -2.25
C THR A 153 30.74 -21.27 -3.08
N PHE A 154 29.58 -20.81 -2.61
CA PHE A 154 28.32 -20.94 -3.33
C PHE A 154 28.33 -20.16 -4.65
N LEU A 155 28.77 -18.89 -4.66
CA LEU A 155 28.85 -18.09 -5.89
C LEU A 155 29.85 -18.66 -6.91
N ASN A 156 30.98 -19.17 -6.46
CA ASN A 156 31.94 -19.81 -7.34
C ASN A 156 31.34 -21.11 -7.95
N TYR A 157 30.57 -21.84 -7.17
CA TYR A 157 29.83 -23.00 -7.69
C TYR A 157 28.78 -22.58 -8.72
N ILE A 158 27.97 -21.55 -8.43
CA ILE A 158 27.00 -20.96 -9.37
C ILE A 158 27.66 -20.53 -10.66
N ALA A 159 28.82 -19.89 -10.58
CA ALA A 159 29.59 -19.45 -11.76
C ALA A 159 29.99 -20.60 -12.69
N THR A 160 30.04 -21.86 -12.18
CA THR A 160 30.31 -23.02 -13.04
C THR A 160 29.17 -23.33 -14.00
N PHE A 161 27.97 -22.87 -13.73
CA PHE A 161 26.80 -23.05 -14.60
C PHE A 161 26.68 -21.97 -15.68
N LEU A 162 27.39 -20.86 -15.54
CA LEU A 162 27.31 -19.75 -16.48
C LEU A 162 28.15 -19.96 -17.73
N LYS A 163 27.67 -19.41 -18.84
CA LYS A 163 28.48 -19.13 -20.03
C LYS A 163 29.57 -18.10 -19.66
N PRO A 164 30.65 -17.94 -20.48
CA PRO A 164 31.72 -16.98 -20.19
C PRO A 164 31.23 -15.54 -19.96
N ASP A 165 30.20 -15.11 -20.70
CA ASP A 165 29.55 -13.81 -20.61
C ASP A 165 28.19 -13.86 -19.87
N GLY A 166 27.96 -14.93 -19.12
CA GLY A 166 26.74 -15.15 -18.36
C GLY A 166 26.59 -14.22 -17.18
N ILE A 167 25.36 -14.02 -16.74
CA ILE A 167 24.97 -13.06 -15.71
C ILE A 167 24.31 -13.78 -14.55
N VAL A 168 24.71 -13.48 -13.32
CA VAL A 168 23.96 -13.83 -12.11
C VAL A 168 23.03 -12.68 -11.78
N LEU A 169 21.74 -13.00 -11.52
CA LEU A 169 20.72 -12.08 -11.02
C LEU A 169 20.38 -12.47 -9.58
N ILE A 170 20.61 -11.55 -8.63
CA ILE A 170 20.40 -11.80 -7.20
C ILE A 170 19.35 -10.80 -6.69
N ALA A 171 18.23 -11.30 -6.17
CA ALA A 171 17.26 -10.51 -5.42
C ALA A 171 17.38 -10.88 -3.93
N ILE A 172 17.63 -9.89 -3.07
CA ILE A 172 17.92 -10.09 -1.65
C ILE A 172 17.60 -8.85 -0.82
N GLU A 173 17.22 -9.03 0.45
CA GLU A 173 17.07 -7.93 1.39
C GLU A 173 18.39 -7.23 1.69
N ASN A 174 18.27 -5.94 1.93
CA ASN A 174 19.37 -5.15 2.49
C ASN A 174 19.27 -5.15 4.03
N ARG A 175 20.26 -5.68 4.74
CA ARG A 175 20.27 -5.64 6.21
C ARG A 175 20.21 -4.22 6.80
N LEU A 176 20.61 -3.20 6.01
CA LEU A 176 20.50 -1.78 6.34
C LEU A 176 19.26 -1.12 5.71
N GLY A 177 18.26 -1.90 5.31
CA GLY A 177 16.99 -1.37 4.78
C GLY A 177 16.31 -0.43 5.77
N LEU A 178 15.79 0.70 5.26
CA LEU A 178 15.16 1.74 6.08
C LEU A 178 14.02 1.18 6.96
N LYS A 179 13.27 0.21 6.44
CA LYS A 179 12.19 -0.47 7.18
C LYS A 179 12.66 -1.05 8.52
N TYR A 180 13.88 -1.59 8.58
CA TYR A 180 14.43 -2.18 9.80
C TYR A 180 14.80 -1.12 10.85
N PHE A 181 15.31 0.05 10.42
CA PHE A 181 15.51 1.19 11.31
C PHE A 181 14.18 1.74 11.81
N ALA A 182 13.14 1.69 10.99
CA ALA A 182 11.79 2.13 11.34
C ALA A 182 11.00 1.11 12.18
N GLY A 183 11.63 0.00 12.62
CA GLY A 183 11.03 -0.95 13.56
C GLY A 183 10.41 -2.20 12.91
N ALA A 184 10.63 -2.45 11.60
CA ALA A 184 10.24 -3.72 11.02
C ALA A 184 11.11 -4.85 11.58
N PRO A 185 10.52 -6.02 11.92
CA PRO A 185 11.31 -7.19 12.26
C PRO A 185 12.09 -7.69 11.03
N GLU A 186 13.19 -8.34 11.26
CA GLU A 186 13.97 -8.98 10.22
C GLU A 186 13.22 -10.22 9.69
N ASP A 187 13.15 -10.34 8.36
CA ASP A 187 12.22 -11.26 7.67
C ASP A 187 12.46 -12.75 8.01
N HIS A 188 13.69 -13.15 8.35
CA HIS A 188 14.04 -14.56 8.63
C HIS A 188 14.05 -14.93 10.11
N THR A 189 14.20 -13.93 10.99
CA THR A 189 14.30 -14.15 12.44
C THR A 189 13.08 -13.67 13.20
N GLU A 190 12.20 -12.89 12.56
CA GLU A 190 11.02 -12.25 13.14
C GLU A 190 11.35 -11.33 14.35
N LYS A 191 12.61 -10.90 14.45
CA LYS A 191 13.09 -10.05 15.55
C LYS A 191 13.60 -8.72 14.99
N CYS A 192 13.29 -7.62 15.70
CA CYS A 192 13.78 -6.30 15.33
C CYS A 192 15.30 -6.21 15.51
N PHE A 193 15.95 -5.45 14.61
CA PHE A 193 17.34 -5.02 14.68
C PHE A 193 18.41 -6.11 14.55
N VAL A 194 18.08 -7.38 14.34
CA VAL A 194 19.06 -8.47 14.26
C VAL A 194 20.07 -8.25 13.13
N GLY A 195 19.58 -7.90 11.93
CA GLY A 195 20.46 -7.56 10.80
C GLY A 195 21.28 -6.30 11.04
N LEU A 196 20.70 -5.26 11.65
CA LEU A 196 21.39 -4.03 12.00
C LEU A 196 22.53 -4.28 13.01
N ASN A 197 22.31 -5.19 13.96
CA ASN A 197 23.31 -5.62 14.96
C ASN A 197 24.32 -6.64 14.41
N GLY A 198 24.29 -6.95 13.10
CA GLY A 198 25.29 -7.80 12.46
C GLY A 198 25.09 -9.31 12.63
N TYR A 199 23.89 -9.77 13.01
CA TYR A 199 23.55 -11.20 13.18
C TYR A 199 24.36 -11.93 14.24
N GLU A 200 24.72 -11.28 15.36
CA GLU A 200 25.64 -11.77 16.37
C GLU A 200 25.42 -13.23 16.85
N ASN A 201 24.17 -13.71 16.80
CA ASN A 201 23.80 -15.05 17.28
C ASN A 201 23.12 -15.91 16.19
N ASN A 202 23.19 -15.53 14.92
CA ASN A 202 22.57 -16.25 13.82
C ASN A 202 23.63 -16.85 12.89
N THR A 203 23.59 -18.17 12.71
CA THR A 203 24.53 -18.94 11.91
C THR A 203 23.90 -19.56 10.67
N SER A 204 22.62 -19.33 10.39
CA SER A 204 21.91 -20.04 9.33
C SER A 204 21.48 -19.16 8.15
N VAL A 205 21.16 -17.90 8.40
CA VAL A 205 20.68 -16.97 7.37
C VAL A 205 21.29 -15.59 7.59
N ARG A 206 21.71 -14.93 6.51
CA ARG A 206 22.27 -13.59 6.58
C ARG A 206 21.97 -12.81 5.32
N THR A 207 21.49 -11.58 5.46
CA THR A 207 21.41 -10.59 4.39
C THR A 207 22.61 -9.62 4.44
N PHE A 208 22.75 -8.77 3.43
CA PHE A 208 23.95 -7.98 3.22
C PHE A 208 23.64 -6.50 3.03
N SER A 209 24.54 -5.63 3.46
CA SER A 209 24.57 -4.26 2.95
C SER A 209 25.12 -4.24 1.50
N LYS A 210 24.85 -3.17 0.77
CA LYS A 210 25.38 -2.95 -0.60
C LYS A 210 26.89 -3.17 -0.65
N LYS A 211 27.63 -2.62 0.32
CA LYS A 211 29.09 -2.75 0.41
C LYS A 211 29.55 -4.18 0.65
N GLU A 212 28.89 -4.91 1.56
CA GLU A 212 29.24 -6.31 1.86
C GLU A 212 28.98 -7.20 0.64
N LEU A 213 27.81 -7.07 0.01
CA LEU A 213 27.45 -7.85 -1.18
C LEU A 213 28.42 -7.56 -2.35
N THR A 214 28.75 -6.29 -2.56
CA THR A 214 29.77 -5.88 -3.53
C THR A 214 31.11 -6.60 -3.27
N ALA A 215 31.59 -6.60 -2.04
CA ALA A 215 32.85 -7.23 -1.67
C ALA A 215 32.84 -8.76 -1.88
N VAL A 216 31.72 -9.44 -1.61
CA VAL A 216 31.57 -10.89 -1.87
C VAL A 216 31.63 -11.17 -3.37
N LEU A 217 30.90 -10.38 -4.19
CA LEU A 217 30.91 -10.49 -5.65
C LEU A 217 32.32 -10.26 -6.23
N ASP A 218 33.03 -9.23 -5.76
CA ASP A 218 34.41 -8.93 -6.21
C ASP A 218 35.38 -10.09 -5.91
N ARG A 219 35.32 -10.68 -4.71
CA ARG A 219 36.13 -11.85 -4.37
C ARG A 219 35.86 -13.07 -5.25
N CYS A 220 34.68 -13.17 -5.84
CA CYS A 220 34.33 -14.25 -6.77
C CYS A 220 34.59 -13.89 -8.25
N GLY A 221 35.19 -12.73 -8.51
CA GLY A 221 35.52 -12.27 -9.87
C GLY A 221 34.36 -11.71 -10.65
N PHE A 222 33.24 -11.38 -10.02
CA PHE A 222 32.12 -10.66 -10.64
C PHE A 222 32.39 -9.15 -10.57
N GLU A 223 33.32 -8.68 -11.42
CA GLU A 223 33.78 -7.28 -11.40
C GLU A 223 32.74 -6.32 -11.98
N HIS A 224 31.92 -6.78 -12.95
CA HIS A 224 30.88 -6.00 -13.60
C HIS A 224 29.55 -6.25 -12.91
N LYS A 225 29.04 -5.25 -12.19
CA LYS A 225 27.79 -5.35 -11.43
C LYS A 225 27.01 -4.05 -11.47
N LYS A 226 25.69 -4.17 -11.45
CA LYS A 226 24.75 -3.06 -11.37
C LYS A 226 23.68 -3.39 -10.33
N PHE A 227 23.43 -2.44 -9.44
CA PHE A 227 22.37 -2.54 -8.45
C PHE A 227 21.12 -1.85 -8.96
N TYR A 228 19.99 -2.51 -8.74
CA TYR A 228 18.66 -1.96 -8.90
C TYR A 228 17.95 -2.07 -7.56
N TYR A 229 17.01 -1.17 -7.31
CA TYR A 229 16.34 -1.02 -6.03
C TYR A 229 14.85 -1.26 -6.22
N PRO A 230 14.36 -2.49 -5.95
CA PRO A 230 12.94 -2.81 -6.00
C PRO A 230 12.21 -2.21 -4.79
N TYR A 231 11.11 -1.52 -5.05
CA TYR A 231 10.28 -0.88 -4.04
C TYR A 231 8.84 -1.41 -4.10
N PRO A 232 8.19 -1.66 -2.93
CA PRO A 232 8.68 -1.45 -1.55
C PRO A 232 9.82 -2.40 -1.14
N ASP A 233 9.86 -3.60 -1.69
CA ASP A 233 10.98 -4.55 -1.61
C ASP A 233 10.94 -5.55 -2.79
N TYR A 234 11.92 -6.46 -2.89
CA TYR A 234 12.01 -7.42 -4.00
C TYR A 234 10.89 -8.47 -4.00
N LYS A 235 10.19 -8.66 -2.87
CA LYS A 235 9.11 -9.68 -2.79
C LYS A 235 7.88 -9.25 -3.59
N PHE A 236 7.49 -7.97 -3.48
CA PHE A 236 6.32 -7.41 -4.16
C PHE A 236 6.64 -6.04 -4.77
N PRO A 237 7.63 -5.95 -5.67
CA PRO A 237 7.99 -4.67 -6.21
C PRO A 237 6.92 -4.18 -7.19
N ASN A 238 6.60 -2.91 -7.11
CA ASN A 238 5.82 -2.21 -8.12
C ASN A 238 6.64 -1.13 -8.83
N GLU A 239 7.81 -0.79 -8.29
CA GLU A 239 8.77 0.12 -8.90
C GLU A 239 10.20 -0.43 -8.77
N ILE A 240 11.01 -0.16 -9.79
CA ILE A 240 12.42 -0.50 -9.82
C ILE A 240 13.20 0.76 -10.12
N PHE A 241 14.15 1.09 -9.25
CA PHE A 241 15.02 2.24 -9.40
C PHE A 241 16.47 1.82 -9.68
N THR A 242 17.23 2.74 -10.25
CA THR A 242 18.69 2.70 -10.31
C THR A 242 19.30 3.68 -9.31
N ASP A 243 20.62 3.74 -9.18
CA ASP A 243 21.31 4.72 -8.32
C ASP A 243 20.84 6.17 -8.62
N GLU A 244 20.69 6.52 -9.89
CA GLU A 244 20.24 7.85 -10.31
C GLU A 244 18.76 8.10 -10.04
N SER A 245 17.89 7.21 -10.50
CA SER A 245 16.44 7.42 -10.40
C SER A 245 15.96 7.34 -8.94
N LEU A 246 16.64 6.56 -8.10
CA LEU A 246 16.35 6.48 -6.67
C LEU A 246 16.55 7.82 -5.96
N GLN A 247 17.60 8.56 -6.31
CA GLN A 247 17.89 9.87 -5.72
C GLN A 247 16.91 10.97 -6.20
N THR A 248 16.27 10.76 -7.35
CA THR A 248 15.41 11.78 -7.97
C THR A 248 13.92 11.52 -7.86
N GLN A 249 13.48 10.26 -7.78
CA GLN A 249 12.08 9.86 -7.92
C GLN A 249 11.50 9.09 -6.72
N ALA A 250 12.30 8.64 -5.76
CA ALA A 250 11.87 7.82 -4.64
C ALA A 250 11.22 8.61 -3.49
N TYR A 251 10.15 9.37 -3.75
CA TYR A 251 9.59 10.27 -2.75
C TYR A 251 8.15 9.98 -2.36
N GLY A 252 7.90 10.08 -1.04
CA GLY A 252 6.58 10.37 -0.49
C GLY A 252 5.54 9.27 -0.59
N LYS A 253 5.91 8.04 -0.96
CA LYS A 253 4.98 6.92 -1.02
C LYS A 253 4.98 6.17 0.29
N GLU A 254 3.81 5.90 0.81
CA GLU A 254 3.64 4.98 1.93
C GLU A 254 4.01 3.57 1.48
N TYR A 255 4.97 2.96 2.16
CA TYR A 255 5.31 1.56 1.94
C TYR A 255 4.41 0.68 2.78
N LEU A 256 3.72 -0.24 2.10
CA LEU A 256 2.82 -1.18 2.75
C LEU A 256 3.62 -2.33 3.34
N ASP A 257 3.36 -2.66 4.60
CA ASP A 257 3.87 -3.88 5.21
C ASP A 257 2.94 -5.04 4.89
N PHE A 258 3.50 -6.06 4.24
CA PHE A 258 2.76 -7.28 3.93
C PHE A 258 2.92 -8.35 5.02
N ASN A 259 3.87 -8.18 5.92
CA ASN A 259 4.34 -9.27 6.76
C ASN A 259 3.92 -9.19 8.23
N CYS A 260 3.85 -8.01 8.83
CA CYS A 260 3.60 -7.88 10.26
C CYS A 260 2.89 -6.58 10.66
N ASN A 261 2.29 -6.61 11.85
CA ASN A 261 1.93 -5.40 12.57
C ASN A 261 3.16 -4.86 13.31
N ARG A 262 3.37 -3.55 13.31
CA ARG A 262 4.55 -2.97 13.97
C ARG A 262 4.33 -1.57 14.53
N VAL A 263 5.20 -1.17 15.44
CA VAL A 263 5.39 0.23 15.80
C VAL A 263 6.35 0.86 14.81
N GLU A 264 5.90 1.90 14.11
CA GLU A 264 6.73 2.69 13.19
C GLU A 264 7.47 3.75 14.01
N LEU A 265 8.80 3.64 14.07
CA LEU A 265 9.62 4.52 14.91
C LEU A 265 9.75 5.93 14.34
N PHE A 266 9.56 6.09 13.04
CA PHE A 266 9.53 7.36 12.32
C PHE A 266 8.80 7.19 10.99
N GLN A 267 8.40 8.28 10.36
CA GLN A 267 7.73 8.28 9.06
C GLN A 267 8.71 7.94 7.93
N GLU A 268 8.74 6.69 7.49
CA GLU A 268 9.67 6.20 6.47
C GLU A 268 9.68 7.05 5.19
N PRO A 269 8.53 7.47 4.62
CA PRO A 269 8.55 8.28 3.39
C PRO A 269 9.30 9.60 3.54
N LEU A 270 9.21 10.26 4.69
CA LEU A 270 9.90 11.53 4.94
C LEU A 270 11.41 11.34 5.10
N VAL A 271 11.81 10.26 5.80
CA VAL A 271 13.23 9.91 5.95
C VAL A 271 13.81 9.47 4.61
N ALA A 272 13.10 8.65 3.84
CA ALA A 272 13.52 8.26 2.49
C ALA A 272 13.76 9.47 1.58
N ALA A 273 12.87 10.48 1.62
CA ALA A 273 13.06 11.72 0.89
C ALA A 273 14.32 12.48 1.33
N SER A 274 14.61 12.51 2.64
CA SER A 274 15.84 13.13 3.17
C SER A 274 17.10 12.38 2.73
N LEU A 275 17.09 11.04 2.80
CA LEU A 275 18.21 10.21 2.36
C LEU A 275 18.49 10.37 0.86
N ALA A 276 17.46 10.51 0.05
CA ALA A 276 17.60 10.77 -1.37
C ALA A 276 18.19 12.16 -1.63
N HIS A 277 17.78 13.19 -0.89
CA HIS A 277 18.36 14.53 -0.97
C HIS A 277 19.87 14.53 -0.62
N GLU A 278 20.27 13.70 0.33
CA GLU A 278 21.68 13.54 0.73
C GLU A 278 22.47 12.55 -0.16
N ASN A 279 21.86 12.01 -1.23
CA ASN A 279 22.44 11.02 -2.15
C ASN A 279 22.94 9.75 -1.47
N VAL A 280 22.21 9.25 -0.46
CA VAL A 280 22.54 8.00 0.27
C VAL A 280 21.37 7.00 0.30
N ALA A 281 20.30 7.24 -0.45
CA ALA A 281 19.11 6.37 -0.46
C ALA A 281 19.44 4.92 -0.88
N ASP A 282 20.44 4.72 -1.74
CA ASP A 282 20.91 3.42 -2.21
C ASP A 282 21.49 2.55 -1.09
N VAL A 283 22.05 3.16 -0.03
CA VAL A 283 22.55 2.45 1.15
C VAL A 283 21.40 1.91 2.02
N PHE A 284 20.28 2.62 2.04
CA PHE A 284 19.12 2.33 2.90
C PHE A 284 17.90 1.74 2.17
N ALA A 285 18.02 1.46 0.87
CA ALA A 285 16.99 0.74 0.14
C ALA A 285 16.67 -0.60 0.81
N ASN A 286 15.38 -0.99 0.89
CA ASN A 286 14.99 -2.19 1.65
C ASN A 286 15.52 -3.50 1.08
N SER A 287 15.80 -3.54 -0.22
CA SER A 287 16.32 -4.71 -0.92
C SER A 287 17.07 -4.33 -2.19
N PHE A 288 17.74 -5.31 -2.76
CA PHE A 288 18.48 -5.17 -4.00
C PHE A 288 18.01 -6.20 -5.03
N PHE A 289 18.06 -5.81 -6.30
CA PHE A 289 18.17 -6.70 -7.44
C PHE A 289 19.49 -6.40 -8.12
N VAL A 290 20.40 -7.36 -8.11
CA VAL A 290 21.78 -7.16 -8.58
C VAL A 290 22.01 -8.01 -9.81
N GLU A 291 22.44 -7.42 -10.89
CA GLU A 291 23.08 -8.14 -11.99
C GLU A 291 24.59 -8.12 -11.80
N ALA A 292 25.22 -9.28 -11.96
CA ALA A 292 26.65 -9.44 -11.82
C ALA A 292 27.23 -10.38 -12.89
N SER A 293 28.35 -9.99 -13.50
CA SER A 293 29.03 -10.78 -14.52
C SER A 293 30.54 -10.66 -14.38
N ARG A 294 31.25 -11.68 -14.84
CA ARG A 294 32.72 -11.68 -14.96
C ARG A 294 33.24 -10.94 -16.21
N GLN A 295 32.35 -10.65 -17.15
CA GLN A 295 32.65 -9.87 -18.35
C GLN A 295 31.74 -8.65 -18.42
N GLN A 296 32.19 -7.62 -19.15
CA GLN A 296 31.42 -6.42 -19.35
C GLN A 296 30.08 -6.74 -20.03
N ILE A 297 29.00 -6.31 -19.39
CA ILE A 297 27.64 -6.43 -19.95
C ILE A 297 27.47 -5.30 -20.98
N VAL A 298 27.20 -5.67 -22.22
CA VAL A 298 26.99 -4.71 -23.32
C VAL A 298 25.53 -4.77 -23.74
N ARG A 299 24.85 -3.63 -23.67
CA ARG A 299 23.46 -3.44 -24.13
C ARG A 299 23.34 -2.18 -24.99
N SER A 300 22.36 -2.18 -25.88
CA SER A 300 22.02 -0.99 -26.68
C SER A 300 21.29 0.07 -25.85
N GLU A 301 20.52 -0.37 -24.85
CA GLU A 301 19.72 0.45 -23.95
C GLU A 301 19.86 -0.06 -22.52
N GLU A 302 19.86 0.87 -21.56
CA GLU A 302 19.86 0.58 -20.13
C GLU A 302 18.53 1.01 -19.51
N VAL A 303 17.93 0.16 -18.68
CA VAL A 303 16.74 0.54 -17.90
C VAL A 303 17.19 1.44 -16.76
N VAL A 304 16.56 2.62 -16.65
CA VAL A 304 16.80 3.63 -15.61
C VAL A 304 15.71 3.55 -14.54
N TYR A 305 14.48 3.24 -14.93
CA TYR A 305 13.33 3.15 -14.06
C TYR A 305 12.27 2.24 -14.67
N ALA A 306 11.55 1.50 -13.82
CA ALA A 306 10.37 0.74 -14.24
C ALA A 306 9.28 0.83 -13.17
N LYS A 307 8.01 0.92 -13.62
CA LYS A 307 6.81 0.88 -12.77
C LYS A 307 5.81 -0.11 -13.35
N MET A 308 5.29 -0.99 -12.52
CA MET A 308 4.33 -2.02 -12.89
C MET A 308 3.03 -1.85 -12.12
N ASN A 309 1.90 -1.77 -12.83
CA ASN A 309 0.57 -1.57 -12.24
C ASN A 309 -0.21 -2.89 -12.23
N ARG A 310 0.34 -3.95 -11.60
CA ARG A 310 -0.35 -5.24 -11.49
C ARG A 310 -1.42 -5.28 -10.41
N ASP A 311 -1.52 -4.26 -9.59
CA ASP A 311 -2.56 -4.07 -8.58
C ASP A 311 -3.96 -3.80 -9.17
N ARG A 312 -4.07 -3.58 -10.50
CA ARG A 312 -5.31 -3.32 -11.24
C ARG A 312 -5.87 -4.59 -11.86
N ALA A 313 -7.10 -4.53 -12.37
CA ALA A 313 -7.67 -5.59 -13.20
C ALA A 313 -6.77 -5.86 -14.43
N GLU A 314 -6.77 -7.11 -14.91
CA GLU A 314 -5.83 -7.56 -15.93
C GLU A 314 -5.88 -6.73 -17.22
N GLU A 315 -7.07 -6.24 -17.59
CA GLU A 315 -7.29 -5.37 -18.74
C GLU A 315 -6.64 -3.98 -18.62
N PHE A 316 -6.18 -3.57 -17.43
CA PHE A 316 -5.57 -2.26 -17.15
C PHE A 316 -4.12 -2.35 -16.69
N GLN A 317 -3.50 -3.55 -16.76
CA GLN A 317 -2.14 -3.74 -16.28
C GLN A 317 -1.11 -3.32 -17.31
N ILE A 318 -0.41 -2.23 -17.01
CA ILE A 318 0.66 -1.72 -17.85
C ILE A 318 1.96 -1.60 -17.06
N MET A 319 3.05 -1.64 -17.79
CA MET A 319 4.39 -1.32 -17.32
C MET A 319 4.89 -0.06 -18.00
N THR A 320 5.36 0.89 -17.22
CA THR A 320 6.10 2.05 -17.72
C THR A 320 7.57 1.83 -17.45
N THR A 321 8.42 1.91 -18.50
CA THR A 321 9.88 1.83 -18.37
C THR A 321 10.53 3.06 -18.97
N ILE A 322 11.50 3.62 -18.24
CA ILE A 322 12.40 4.65 -18.77
C ILE A 322 13.69 3.95 -19.12
N VAL A 323 14.10 4.09 -20.38
CA VAL A 323 15.36 3.54 -20.86
C VAL A 323 16.26 4.67 -21.37
N GLU A 324 17.56 4.44 -21.28
CA GLU A 324 18.58 5.37 -21.74
C GLU A 324 19.55 4.65 -22.67
N ASN A 325 19.90 5.31 -23.74
CA ASN A 325 21.06 4.98 -24.56
C ASN A 325 22.05 6.15 -24.53
N LYS A 326 23.10 6.11 -25.33
CA LYS A 326 24.15 7.15 -25.32
C LYS A 326 23.66 8.53 -25.78
N GLU A 327 22.53 8.61 -26.47
CA GLU A 327 22.05 9.81 -27.16
C GLU A 327 20.79 10.39 -26.51
N GLU A 328 19.88 9.53 -26.04
CA GLU A 328 18.55 9.95 -25.58
C GLU A 328 17.96 9.02 -24.52
N ARG A 329 16.98 9.55 -23.78
CA ARG A 329 16.06 8.78 -22.93
C ARG A 329 14.72 8.61 -23.62
N LYS A 330 14.10 7.44 -23.42
CA LYS A 330 12.76 7.12 -23.93
C LYS A 330 11.91 6.51 -22.83
N VAL A 331 10.59 6.71 -22.95
CA VAL A 331 9.61 6.10 -22.09
C VAL A 331 8.79 5.08 -22.87
N TYR A 332 8.67 3.86 -22.35
CA TYR A 332 7.81 2.84 -22.96
C TYR A 332 6.64 2.54 -22.03
N LYS A 333 5.44 2.45 -22.60
CA LYS A 333 4.26 1.87 -21.95
C LYS A 333 3.93 0.54 -22.63
N SER A 334 4.04 -0.54 -21.86
CA SER A 334 3.90 -1.92 -22.35
C SER A 334 2.78 -2.64 -21.62
N PRO A 335 1.98 -3.50 -22.28
CA PRO A 335 0.98 -4.31 -21.60
C PRO A 335 1.67 -5.39 -20.76
N LEU A 336 1.17 -5.65 -19.54
CA LEU A 336 1.64 -6.71 -18.64
C LEU A 336 0.82 -8.01 -18.77
N SER A 337 -0.26 -7.98 -19.56
CA SER A 337 -1.14 -9.10 -19.85
C SER A 337 -1.64 -9.02 -21.30
N GLU A 338 -2.19 -10.12 -21.83
CA GLU A 338 -2.85 -10.10 -23.16
C GLU A 338 -4.08 -9.19 -23.15
N GLU A 339 -4.83 -9.21 -22.04
CA GLU A 339 -6.04 -8.41 -21.83
C GLU A 339 -5.73 -6.91 -21.88
N ALA A 340 -4.55 -6.50 -21.42
CA ALA A 340 -4.12 -5.10 -21.41
C ALA A 340 -3.70 -4.54 -22.78
N LYS A 341 -3.52 -5.38 -23.81
CA LYS A 341 -3.16 -4.91 -25.15
C LYS A 341 -4.17 -3.94 -25.73
N GLN A 342 -5.47 -4.23 -25.54
CA GLN A 342 -6.54 -3.35 -26.01
C GLN A 342 -6.52 -1.99 -25.30
N HIS A 343 -6.09 -1.97 -24.04
CA HIS A 343 -5.96 -0.74 -23.26
C HIS A 343 -4.86 0.18 -23.85
N ILE A 344 -3.72 -0.41 -24.25
CA ILE A 344 -2.64 0.33 -24.93
C ILE A 344 -3.10 0.91 -26.28
N VAL A 345 -3.88 0.16 -27.06
CA VAL A 345 -4.47 0.65 -28.32
C VAL A 345 -5.38 1.85 -28.06
N LYS A 346 -6.28 1.73 -27.07
CA LYS A 346 -7.18 2.81 -26.70
C LYS A 346 -6.44 4.07 -26.21
N LEU A 347 -5.36 3.88 -25.45
CA LEU A 347 -4.51 4.97 -25.00
C LEU A 347 -3.97 5.75 -26.21
N HIS A 348 -3.39 5.06 -27.18
CA HIS A 348 -2.85 5.67 -28.39
C HIS A 348 -3.90 6.42 -29.22
N GLU A 349 -5.06 5.80 -29.45
CA GLU A 349 -6.19 6.45 -30.14
C GLU A 349 -6.68 7.72 -29.44
N THR A 350 -6.57 7.77 -28.12
CA THR A 350 -6.97 8.93 -27.32
C THR A 350 -5.96 10.07 -27.44
N GLU A 351 -4.66 9.75 -27.41
CA GLU A 351 -3.57 10.72 -27.58
C GLU A 351 -3.63 11.44 -28.92
N GLU A 352 -3.96 10.73 -30.00
CA GLU A 352 -4.06 11.30 -31.35
C GLU A 352 -5.23 12.30 -31.50
N LYS A 353 -6.27 12.17 -30.70
CA LYS A 353 -7.51 12.95 -30.86
C LYS A 353 -7.58 14.20 -29.99
N ALA A 354 -6.70 14.35 -29.02
CA ALA A 354 -6.83 15.34 -27.97
C ALA A 354 -5.77 16.46 -28.06
N GLY A 355 -6.17 17.66 -27.68
CA GLY A 355 -5.30 18.84 -27.61
C GLY A 355 -5.94 20.10 -28.14
N ASN A 356 -5.35 21.25 -27.82
CA ASN A 356 -5.75 22.56 -28.33
C ASN A 356 -4.55 23.53 -28.36
N ALA A 357 -4.80 24.83 -28.59
CA ALA A 357 -3.72 25.82 -28.64
C ALA A 357 -2.94 26.01 -27.34
N LYS A 358 -3.50 25.63 -26.16
CA LYS A 358 -2.92 25.82 -24.83
C LYS A 358 -2.22 24.57 -24.29
N TYR A 359 -2.61 23.39 -24.77
CA TYR A 359 -2.00 22.13 -24.36
C TYR A 359 -2.04 21.10 -25.49
N GLU A 360 -1.08 20.18 -25.46
CA GLU A 360 -1.02 19.01 -26.33
C GLU A 360 -0.81 17.76 -25.51
N TYR A 361 -1.36 16.65 -25.98
CA TYR A 361 -1.04 15.35 -25.43
C TYR A 361 0.23 14.83 -26.10
N LEU A 362 1.14 14.25 -25.30
CA LEU A 362 2.31 13.59 -25.81
C LEU A 362 1.86 12.27 -26.48
N THR A 363 2.08 12.16 -27.79
CA THR A 363 1.65 10.98 -28.56
C THR A 363 2.77 9.97 -28.66
N GLY A 364 2.49 8.73 -28.28
CA GLY A 364 3.43 7.61 -28.37
C GLY A 364 3.53 7.06 -29.78
N THR A 365 4.69 6.50 -30.13
CA THR A 365 4.89 5.74 -31.38
C THR A 365 4.74 4.25 -31.08
N GLU A 366 3.97 3.53 -31.91
CA GLU A 366 3.81 2.08 -31.77
C GLU A 366 5.12 1.32 -32.01
N THR A 367 5.42 0.37 -31.14
CA THR A 367 6.58 -0.51 -31.21
C THR A 367 6.20 -1.94 -30.85
N LYS A 368 7.11 -2.90 -31.03
CA LYS A 368 6.90 -4.29 -30.55
C LYS A 368 6.70 -4.38 -29.03
N ARG A 369 7.19 -3.41 -28.25
CA ARG A 369 7.06 -3.36 -26.78
C ARG A 369 5.78 -2.68 -26.31
N GLY A 370 5.04 -1.98 -27.17
CA GLY A 370 3.92 -1.11 -26.88
C GLY A 370 4.17 0.30 -27.39
N LEU A 371 3.82 1.34 -26.65
CA LEU A 371 4.01 2.73 -27.04
C LEU A 371 5.35 3.27 -26.53
N CYS A 372 6.05 4.01 -27.41
CA CYS A 372 7.31 4.67 -27.12
C CYS A 372 7.14 6.18 -27.19
N TYR A 373 7.59 6.91 -26.16
CA TYR A 373 7.49 8.35 -26.02
C TYR A 373 8.88 8.98 -25.85
N GLU A 374 8.98 10.25 -26.24
CA GLU A 374 10.11 11.09 -25.85
C GLU A 374 10.12 11.33 -24.34
N PHE A 375 11.30 11.35 -23.74
CA PHE A 375 11.45 11.74 -22.33
C PHE A 375 11.45 13.27 -22.21
N LEU A 376 10.48 13.82 -21.48
CA LEU A 376 10.36 15.27 -21.29
C LEU A 376 11.32 15.75 -20.19
N ASN A 377 12.12 16.77 -20.50
CA ASN A 377 13.08 17.39 -19.57
C ASN A 377 12.55 18.64 -18.86
N SER A 378 11.34 19.11 -19.22
CA SER A 378 10.69 20.26 -18.56
C SER A 378 10.15 19.89 -17.18
N ASN A 379 9.89 20.91 -16.33
CA ASN A 379 9.33 20.67 -15.01
C ASN A 379 7.84 20.33 -15.11
N THR A 380 7.39 19.38 -14.30
CA THR A 380 5.96 19.18 -14.04
C THR A 380 5.39 20.32 -13.19
N VAL A 381 4.09 20.53 -13.26
CA VAL A 381 3.40 21.48 -12.35
C VAL A 381 3.62 21.10 -10.88
N GLU A 382 3.62 19.80 -10.58
CA GLU A 382 3.94 19.29 -9.24
C GLU A 382 5.35 19.73 -8.80
N ALA A 383 6.35 19.63 -9.67
CA ALA A 383 7.72 20.07 -9.38
C ALA A 383 7.79 21.59 -9.11
N LEU A 384 6.98 22.40 -9.82
CA LEU A 384 6.88 23.84 -9.58
C LEU A 384 6.23 24.12 -8.23
N ILE A 385 5.16 23.42 -7.89
CA ILE A 385 4.48 23.53 -6.59
C ILE A 385 5.43 23.11 -5.45
N LYS A 386 6.19 22.02 -5.61
CA LYS A 386 7.20 21.59 -4.63
C LYS A 386 8.26 22.65 -4.37
N LYS A 387 8.74 23.33 -5.42
CA LYS A 387 9.69 24.45 -5.30
C LYS A 387 9.05 25.64 -4.56
N ALA A 388 7.79 25.96 -4.83
CA ALA A 388 7.07 27.03 -4.14
C ALA A 388 6.82 26.67 -2.67
N LEU A 389 6.48 25.39 -2.36
CA LEU A 389 6.33 24.90 -0.99
C LEU A 389 7.64 25.03 -0.18
N GLN A 390 8.79 24.68 -0.76
CA GLN A 390 10.10 24.86 -0.14
C GLN A 390 10.40 26.31 0.18
N LYS A 391 9.95 27.27 -0.68
CA LYS A 391 10.07 28.71 -0.48
C LYS A 391 8.98 29.29 0.42
N ARG A 392 8.01 28.50 0.84
CA ARG A 392 6.80 28.90 1.57
C ARG A 392 5.98 29.97 0.82
N ASP A 393 5.93 29.86 -0.50
CA ASP A 393 5.23 30.80 -1.39
C ASP A 393 3.79 30.29 -1.68
N ALA A 394 2.85 30.68 -0.81
CA ALA A 394 1.44 30.29 -0.92
C ALA A 394 0.77 30.84 -2.19
N GLU A 395 1.16 32.06 -2.62
CA GLU A 395 0.53 32.70 -3.79
C GLU A 395 0.95 32.03 -5.09
N GLU A 396 2.21 31.59 -5.22
CA GLU A 396 2.66 30.82 -6.37
C GLU A 396 1.95 29.47 -6.45
N ILE A 397 1.77 28.76 -5.31
CA ILE A 397 1.02 27.49 -5.27
C ILE A 397 -0.42 27.69 -5.77
N LYS A 398 -1.12 28.71 -5.25
CA LYS A 398 -2.49 29.04 -5.66
C LYS A 398 -2.56 29.45 -7.14
N ALA A 399 -1.54 30.17 -7.64
CA ALA A 399 -1.46 30.60 -9.03
C ALA A 399 -1.31 29.40 -9.98
N GLN A 400 -0.42 28.45 -9.66
CA GLN A 400 -0.22 27.24 -10.46
C GLN A 400 -1.51 26.40 -10.51
N LEU A 401 -2.18 26.16 -9.38
CA LEU A 401 -3.43 25.40 -9.32
C LEU A 401 -4.57 26.12 -10.07
N SER A 402 -4.67 27.45 -9.96
CA SER A 402 -5.66 28.22 -10.71
C SER A 402 -5.41 28.14 -12.21
N LYS A 403 -4.15 28.23 -12.64
CA LYS A 403 -3.78 28.11 -14.05
C LYS A 403 -4.13 26.74 -14.63
N VAL A 404 -3.94 25.66 -13.86
CA VAL A 404 -4.39 24.30 -14.26
C VAL A 404 -5.90 24.26 -14.38
N TYR A 405 -6.63 24.73 -13.37
CA TYR A 405 -8.09 24.74 -13.39
C TYR A 405 -8.65 25.53 -14.58
N ASP A 406 -8.17 26.74 -14.80
CA ASP A 406 -8.62 27.61 -15.89
C ASP A 406 -8.32 27.00 -17.27
N THR A 407 -7.09 26.49 -17.47
CA THR A 407 -6.66 25.97 -18.76
C THR A 407 -7.37 24.68 -19.18
N PHE A 408 -7.54 23.74 -18.27
CA PHE A 408 -8.02 22.40 -18.59
C PHE A 408 -9.50 22.20 -18.28
N LEU A 409 -10.04 22.88 -17.27
CA LEU A 409 -11.35 22.59 -16.72
C LEU A 409 -12.34 23.74 -16.98
N ALA A 410 -12.10 24.94 -16.47
CA ALA A 410 -13.08 26.03 -16.55
C ALA A 410 -13.40 26.45 -17.98
N GLU A 411 -12.39 26.67 -18.84
CA GLU A 411 -12.58 27.12 -20.23
C GLU A 411 -13.19 26.05 -21.14
N ASN A 412 -13.07 24.77 -20.77
CA ASN A 412 -13.56 23.62 -21.55
C ASN A 412 -14.85 23.03 -20.97
N SER A 413 -15.42 23.61 -19.93
CA SER A 413 -16.60 23.08 -19.26
C SER A 413 -17.89 23.79 -19.65
N SER A 414 -18.98 23.04 -19.62
CA SER A 414 -20.34 23.56 -19.77
C SER A 414 -21.30 22.81 -18.85
N VAL A 415 -22.38 23.47 -18.42
CA VAL A 415 -23.44 22.81 -17.63
C VAL A 415 -24.11 21.74 -18.49
N CYS A 416 -24.14 20.51 -18.01
CA CYS A 416 -24.74 19.39 -18.71
C CYS A 416 -25.18 18.26 -17.76
N GLN A 417 -26.01 17.36 -18.30
CA GLN A 417 -26.42 16.15 -17.59
C GLN A 417 -25.30 15.11 -17.62
N TYR A 418 -24.55 15.00 -16.54
CA TYR A 418 -23.42 14.07 -16.44
C TYR A 418 -23.79 12.66 -15.93
N ARG A 419 -24.92 12.50 -15.22
CA ARG A 419 -25.35 11.21 -14.63
C ARG A 419 -25.93 10.25 -15.67
N THR A 420 -25.16 9.96 -16.70
CA THR A 420 -25.49 8.98 -17.74
C THR A 420 -25.24 7.55 -17.25
N GLU A 421 -25.78 6.57 -17.96
CA GLU A 421 -25.48 5.15 -17.70
C GLU A 421 -23.97 4.86 -17.79
N ALA A 422 -23.26 5.50 -18.74
CA ALA A 422 -21.80 5.39 -18.89
C ALA A 422 -21.06 5.94 -17.68
N PHE A 423 -21.47 7.10 -17.16
CA PHE A 423 -20.90 7.67 -15.93
C PHE A 423 -21.13 6.74 -14.73
N GLN A 424 -22.35 6.26 -14.55
CA GLN A 424 -22.71 5.39 -13.40
C GLN A 424 -21.97 4.05 -13.43
N LYS A 425 -21.67 3.52 -14.60
CA LYS A 425 -20.84 2.31 -14.74
C LYS A 425 -19.42 2.50 -14.20
N VAL A 426 -18.86 3.70 -14.33
CA VAL A 426 -17.48 4.01 -13.93
C VAL A 426 -17.40 4.53 -12.50
N PHE A 427 -18.33 5.42 -12.10
CA PHE A 427 -18.26 6.15 -10.84
C PHE A 427 -19.36 5.77 -9.82
N GLY A 428 -20.25 4.85 -10.18
CA GLY A 428 -21.34 4.43 -9.30
C GLY A 428 -22.59 5.31 -9.38
N THR A 429 -23.54 5.01 -8.53
CA THR A 429 -24.88 5.61 -8.54
C THR A 429 -25.11 6.61 -7.41
N GLU A 430 -24.07 6.95 -6.64
CA GLU A 430 -24.19 7.89 -5.52
C GLU A 430 -24.80 9.22 -6.02
N PRO A 431 -25.92 9.69 -5.44
CA PRO A 431 -26.62 10.85 -5.94
C PRO A 431 -25.95 12.16 -5.50
N PHE A 432 -25.86 13.08 -6.45
CA PHE A 432 -25.55 14.48 -6.18
C PHE A 432 -26.53 15.33 -6.99
N THR A 433 -27.18 16.30 -6.35
CA THR A 433 -28.36 16.98 -6.92
C THR A 433 -28.04 18.31 -7.59
N GLU A 434 -26.82 18.85 -7.39
CA GLU A 434 -26.43 20.13 -7.97
C GLU A 434 -26.10 20.01 -9.46
N GLU A 435 -26.39 21.07 -10.20
CA GLU A 435 -25.92 21.24 -11.57
C GLU A 435 -24.44 21.59 -11.55
N LEU A 436 -23.63 20.81 -12.25
CA LEU A 436 -22.18 21.01 -12.33
C LEU A 436 -21.74 21.28 -13.77
N SER A 437 -20.74 22.13 -13.92
CA SER A 437 -20.04 22.30 -15.18
C SER A 437 -19.16 21.07 -15.45
N CYS A 438 -19.28 20.50 -16.64
CA CYS A 438 -18.64 19.25 -17.02
C CYS A 438 -17.76 19.42 -18.24
N VAL A 439 -16.75 18.58 -18.32
CA VAL A 439 -15.85 18.45 -19.48
C VAL A 439 -16.17 17.15 -20.21
N ALA A 440 -16.14 17.17 -21.55
CA ALA A 440 -16.24 15.99 -22.41
C ALA A 440 -15.50 16.24 -23.76
N PRO A 441 -14.58 15.35 -24.17
CA PRO A 441 -14.05 14.22 -23.42
C PRO A 441 -13.27 14.67 -22.16
N ALA A 442 -13.27 13.85 -21.12
CA ALA A 442 -12.70 14.20 -19.82
C ALA A 442 -11.55 13.27 -19.45
N ASN A 443 -10.37 13.83 -19.24
CA ASN A 443 -9.25 13.14 -18.61
C ASN A 443 -9.34 13.32 -17.09
N ILE A 444 -9.53 12.24 -16.34
CA ILE A 444 -9.59 12.31 -14.87
C ILE A 444 -8.23 12.28 -14.20
N ASP A 445 -7.14 12.04 -14.96
CA ASP A 445 -5.76 12.05 -14.48
C ASP A 445 -5.00 13.32 -14.90
N LEU A 446 -5.71 14.44 -15.02
CA LEU A 446 -5.09 15.77 -15.14
C LEU A 446 -4.52 16.21 -13.79
N ILE A 447 -3.67 15.38 -13.20
CA ILE A 447 -2.94 15.67 -11.96
C ILE A 447 -1.67 16.46 -12.25
N CYS A 448 -1.21 17.24 -11.27
CA CYS A 448 -0.05 18.12 -11.45
C CYS A 448 1.22 17.42 -11.92
N ASP A 449 1.39 16.13 -11.62
CA ASP A 449 2.54 15.33 -12.03
C ASP A 449 2.51 14.94 -13.53
N ASN A 450 1.33 14.90 -14.12
CA ASN A 450 1.13 14.58 -15.54
C ASN A 450 1.17 15.83 -16.47
N LEU A 451 1.37 17.02 -15.90
CA LEU A 451 1.33 18.29 -16.64
C LEU A 451 2.70 18.93 -16.69
N PHE A 452 3.36 18.88 -17.84
CA PHE A 452 4.67 19.49 -18.09
C PHE A 452 4.50 20.89 -18.68
N TRP A 453 5.24 21.87 -18.18
CA TRP A 453 5.26 23.22 -18.73
C TRP A 453 6.55 23.48 -19.52
N ASN A 454 6.46 23.64 -20.83
CA ASN A 454 7.62 23.86 -21.70
C ASN A 454 7.99 25.35 -21.90
N GLY A 455 7.30 26.28 -21.23
CA GLY A 455 7.48 27.74 -21.37
C GLY A 455 6.43 28.41 -22.25
N GLU A 456 5.73 27.68 -23.09
CA GLU A 456 4.75 28.17 -24.06
C GLU A 456 3.37 27.54 -23.88
N LYS A 457 3.33 26.21 -23.79
CA LYS A 457 2.11 25.40 -23.61
C LYS A 457 2.35 24.24 -22.65
N TYR A 458 1.27 23.63 -22.22
CA TYR A 458 1.35 22.38 -21.46
C TYR A 458 1.52 21.19 -22.38
N GLN A 459 2.38 20.27 -21.98
CA GLN A 459 2.49 18.91 -22.53
C GLN A 459 1.90 17.96 -21.51
N VAL A 460 0.83 17.28 -21.89
CA VAL A 460 0.10 16.34 -21.01
C VAL A 460 0.58 14.93 -21.32
N ILE A 461 1.05 14.25 -20.30
CA ILE A 461 1.32 12.81 -20.36
C ILE A 461 0.16 12.05 -19.71
N ASP A 462 0.09 10.76 -19.99
CA ASP A 462 -0.84 9.84 -19.34
C ASP A 462 -2.33 10.12 -19.61
N CYS A 463 -2.80 9.70 -20.78
CA CYS A 463 -4.21 9.74 -21.19
C CYS A 463 -4.93 8.43 -20.92
N GLU A 464 -4.49 7.66 -19.94
CA GLU A 464 -5.01 6.32 -19.66
C GLU A 464 -6.51 6.35 -19.32
N TRP A 465 -6.94 7.40 -18.62
CA TRP A 465 -8.30 7.51 -18.09
C TRP A 465 -9.06 8.70 -18.69
N VAL A 466 -9.19 8.69 -20.02
CA VAL A 466 -10.03 9.64 -20.75
C VAL A 466 -11.34 8.97 -21.11
N PHE A 467 -12.43 9.67 -20.80
CA PHE A 467 -13.81 9.21 -21.03
C PHE A 467 -14.55 10.16 -21.97
N ASP A 468 -15.30 9.59 -22.94
CA ASP A 468 -16.06 10.37 -23.94
C ASP A 468 -17.35 10.97 -23.39
N PHE A 469 -17.74 10.65 -22.15
CA PHE A 469 -18.95 11.19 -21.52
C PHE A 469 -18.61 12.33 -20.55
N PRO A 470 -19.58 13.22 -20.28
CA PRO A 470 -19.37 14.36 -19.39
C PRO A 470 -18.99 13.98 -17.98
N ILE A 471 -17.94 14.60 -17.44
CA ILE A 471 -17.48 14.45 -16.06
C ILE A 471 -17.38 15.84 -15.43
N PRO A 472 -17.88 16.06 -14.18
CA PRO A 472 -17.77 17.33 -13.50
C PRO A 472 -16.33 17.83 -13.37
N ALA A 473 -16.06 19.05 -13.84
CA ALA A 473 -14.76 19.70 -13.74
C ALA A 473 -14.28 19.79 -12.28
N ALA A 474 -15.22 20.08 -11.36
CA ALA A 474 -14.96 20.10 -9.93
C ALA A 474 -14.46 18.75 -9.38
N PHE A 475 -14.98 17.62 -9.90
CA PHE A 475 -14.50 16.29 -9.50
C PHE A 475 -13.06 16.03 -9.97
N ILE A 476 -12.70 16.43 -11.18
CA ILE A 476 -11.33 16.29 -11.69
C ILE A 476 -10.36 17.13 -10.86
N MET A 477 -10.75 18.37 -10.53
CA MET A 477 -9.94 19.22 -9.65
C MET A 477 -9.83 18.68 -8.23
N TRP A 478 -10.91 18.12 -7.69
CA TRP A 478 -10.91 17.47 -6.38
C TRP A 478 -9.91 16.31 -6.33
N ARG A 479 -9.85 15.46 -7.39
CA ARG A 479 -8.85 14.38 -7.51
C ARG A 479 -7.42 14.93 -7.48
N ASN A 480 -7.18 16.00 -8.24
CA ASN A 480 -5.86 16.66 -8.30
C ASN A 480 -5.44 17.20 -6.92
N LEU A 481 -6.33 17.89 -6.21
CA LEU A 481 -6.06 18.38 -4.86
C LEU A 481 -5.82 17.24 -3.88
N ASN A 482 -6.62 16.17 -3.93
CA ASN A 482 -6.44 15.01 -3.06
C ASN A 482 -5.07 14.36 -3.23
N GLU A 483 -4.65 14.13 -4.47
CA GLU A 483 -3.34 13.57 -4.77
C GLU A 483 -2.20 14.46 -4.25
N LEU A 484 -2.31 15.76 -4.47
CA LEU A 484 -1.30 16.72 -4.08
C LEU A 484 -1.16 16.84 -2.55
N TYR A 485 -2.28 16.94 -1.82
CA TYR A 485 -2.25 17.06 -0.36
C TYR A 485 -1.90 15.72 0.33
N TYR A 486 -2.19 14.60 -0.31
CA TYR A 486 -1.71 13.30 0.14
C TYR A 486 -0.18 13.18 0.03
N LYS A 487 0.38 13.57 -1.11
CA LYS A 487 1.84 13.57 -1.33
C LYS A 487 2.59 14.59 -0.46
N TYR A 488 1.98 15.75 -0.24
CA TYR A 488 2.60 16.88 0.46
C TYR A 488 1.72 17.41 1.60
N PRO A 489 1.60 16.69 2.73
CA PRO A 489 0.76 17.13 3.87
C PRO A 489 1.13 18.53 4.40
N ALA A 490 2.41 18.95 4.27
CA ALA A 490 2.87 20.28 4.66
C ALA A 490 2.18 21.44 3.91
N LEU A 491 1.53 21.17 2.78
CA LEU A 491 0.73 22.16 2.06
C LEU A 491 -0.40 22.72 2.93
N GLN A 492 -1.04 21.88 3.76
CA GLN A 492 -2.15 22.30 4.62
C GLN A 492 -1.78 23.46 5.56
N ALA A 493 -0.55 23.48 6.06
CA ALA A 493 -0.06 24.55 6.93
C ALA A 493 0.20 25.87 6.18
N LEU A 494 0.29 25.85 4.85
CA LEU A 494 0.59 27.01 4.04
C LEU A 494 -0.60 27.50 3.21
N VAL A 495 -1.35 26.56 2.66
CA VAL A 495 -2.54 26.80 1.85
C VAL A 495 -3.64 25.85 2.34
N ASP A 496 -4.69 26.42 2.91
CA ASP A 496 -5.83 25.62 3.40
C ASP A 496 -6.54 24.93 2.23
N ARG A 497 -6.73 23.61 2.36
CA ARG A 497 -7.33 22.77 1.32
C ARG A 497 -8.80 23.11 1.11
N ASP A 498 -9.54 23.34 2.18
CA ASP A 498 -10.98 23.56 2.10
C ASP A 498 -11.26 24.90 1.41
N ALA A 499 -10.46 25.93 1.73
CA ALA A 499 -10.53 27.22 1.04
C ALA A 499 -10.20 27.13 -0.46
N LEU A 500 -9.27 26.23 -0.86
CA LEU A 500 -9.02 25.95 -2.27
C LEU A 500 -10.18 25.19 -2.92
N GLN A 501 -10.77 24.23 -2.25
CA GLN A 501 -11.93 23.51 -2.75
C GLN A 501 -13.10 24.46 -3.01
N GLU A 502 -13.43 25.34 -2.07
CA GLU A 502 -14.45 26.37 -2.25
C GLU A 502 -14.17 27.28 -3.45
N LYS A 503 -12.91 27.72 -3.62
CA LYS A 503 -12.49 28.53 -4.77
C LYS A 503 -12.78 27.84 -6.11
N PHE A 504 -12.68 26.53 -6.19
CA PHE A 504 -12.95 25.73 -7.40
C PHE A 504 -14.38 25.20 -7.47
N GLY A 505 -15.29 25.72 -6.63
CA GLY A 505 -16.70 25.34 -6.62
C GLY A 505 -16.95 23.95 -6.03
N ILE A 506 -16.06 23.45 -5.17
CA ILE A 506 -16.18 22.16 -4.49
C ILE A 506 -16.72 22.39 -3.10
N THR A 507 -18.02 22.15 -2.87
CA THR A 507 -18.63 22.23 -1.55
C THR A 507 -18.22 21.03 -0.70
N LYS A 508 -18.48 21.07 0.60
CA LYS A 508 -18.21 19.94 1.49
C LYS A 508 -19.03 18.71 1.10
N GLU A 509 -20.30 18.91 0.78
CA GLU A 509 -21.20 17.86 0.30
C GLU A 509 -20.70 17.26 -1.03
N ALA A 510 -20.23 18.10 -1.95
CA ALA A 510 -19.64 17.63 -3.21
C ALA A 510 -18.38 16.79 -2.94
N SER A 511 -17.53 17.22 -2.02
CA SER A 511 -16.30 16.49 -1.66
C SER A 511 -16.59 15.08 -1.12
N GLU A 512 -17.65 14.92 -0.30
CA GLU A 512 -18.09 13.62 0.22
C GLU A 512 -18.58 12.70 -0.90
N VAL A 513 -19.37 13.22 -1.83
CA VAL A 513 -19.86 12.46 -2.99
C VAL A 513 -18.71 12.10 -3.95
N PHE A 514 -17.79 13.04 -4.19
CA PHE A 514 -16.61 12.81 -5.03
C PHE A 514 -15.69 11.74 -4.47
N TYR A 515 -15.60 11.65 -3.14
CA TYR A 515 -14.90 10.56 -2.47
C TYR A 515 -15.53 9.20 -2.77
N GLU A 516 -16.87 9.07 -2.70
CA GLU A 516 -17.57 7.82 -3.01
C GLU A 516 -17.46 7.46 -4.50
N TRP A 517 -17.53 8.44 -5.42
CA TRP A 517 -17.29 8.20 -6.86
C TRP A 517 -15.87 7.70 -7.11
N ASN A 518 -14.87 8.34 -6.52
CA ASN A 518 -13.48 7.92 -6.65
C ASN A 518 -13.24 6.52 -6.06
N LYS A 519 -13.84 6.23 -4.94
CA LYS A 519 -13.79 4.91 -4.29
C LYS A 519 -14.44 3.83 -5.17
N TYR A 520 -15.60 4.12 -5.76
CA TYR A 520 -16.25 3.19 -6.69
C TYR A 520 -15.37 2.96 -7.93
N TYR A 521 -14.84 4.02 -8.53
CA TYR A 521 -13.90 3.94 -9.64
C TYR A 521 -12.71 3.03 -9.30
N THR A 522 -12.06 3.29 -8.19
CA THR A 522 -10.87 2.52 -7.77
C THR A 522 -11.20 1.05 -7.48
N MET A 523 -12.25 0.79 -6.70
CA MET A 523 -12.54 -0.54 -6.17
C MET A 523 -13.43 -1.41 -7.09
N LYS A 524 -14.22 -0.81 -7.97
CA LYS A 524 -15.21 -1.52 -8.80
C LYS A 524 -14.89 -1.47 -10.29
N TYR A 525 -14.41 -0.33 -10.80
CA TYR A 525 -14.06 -0.17 -12.19
C TYR A 525 -12.62 -0.60 -12.48
N VAL A 526 -11.64 -0.01 -11.80
CA VAL A 526 -10.22 -0.40 -11.92
C VAL A 526 -9.95 -1.73 -11.22
N LYS A 527 -10.75 -2.08 -10.23
CA LYS A 527 -10.69 -3.32 -9.44
C LYS A 527 -9.31 -3.54 -8.81
N VAL A 528 -8.89 -2.58 -7.98
CA VAL A 528 -7.66 -2.73 -7.19
C VAL A 528 -7.71 -4.02 -6.39
N LYS A 529 -6.66 -4.83 -6.50
CA LYS A 529 -6.63 -6.23 -6.09
C LYS A 529 -6.42 -6.47 -4.61
N GLN A 530 -6.66 -7.73 -4.22
CA GLN A 530 -6.57 -8.24 -2.87
C GLN A 530 -5.22 -8.06 -2.20
N LEU A 531 -4.10 -8.06 -2.93
CA LEU A 531 -2.78 -7.83 -2.33
C LEU A 531 -2.71 -6.48 -1.61
N PHE A 532 -3.23 -5.43 -2.26
CA PHE A 532 -3.32 -4.10 -1.65
C PHE A 532 -4.26 -4.06 -0.44
N GLN A 533 -5.38 -4.80 -0.50
CA GLN A 533 -6.29 -4.95 0.64
C GLN A 533 -5.62 -5.72 1.78
N TYR A 534 -4.93 -6.81 1.47
CA TYR A 534 -4.17 -7.60 2.45
C TYR A 534 -3.10 -6.76 3.16
N ALA A 535 -2.35 -5.94 2.41
CA ALA A 535 -1.35 -5.04 2.99
C ALA A 535 -1.97 -3.97 3.91
N ARG A 536 -3.14 -3.41 3.54
CA ARG A 536 -3.87 -2.43 4.35
C ARG A 536 -4.40 -2.99 5.67
N GLU A 537 -4.52 -4.30 5.79
CA GLU A 537 -4.94 -4.93 7.03
C GLU A 537 -3.84 -4.99 8.08
N LYS A 538 -2.59 -4.81 7.69
CA LYS A 538 -1.48 -4.71 8.62
C LYS A 538 -1.50 -3.36 9.32
N VAL A 539 -1.29 -3.39 10.62
CA VAL A 539 -1.40 -2.19 11.47
C VAL A 539 -0.02 -1.61 11.73
N LYS A 540 0.15 -0.35 11.33
CA LYS A 540 1.26 0.48 11.79
C LYS A 540 0.77 1.45 12.87
N ILE A 541 1.52 1.56 13.95
CA ILE A 541 1.26 2.53 15.02
C ILE A 541 2.49 3.41 15.12
N SER A 542 2.33 4.74 15.10
CA SER A 542 3.48 5.63 15.23
C SER A 542 4.06 5.60 16.65
N LEU A 543 5.38 5.77 16.75
CA LEU A 543 6.03 5.91 18.05
C LEU A 543 5.49 7.11 18.82
N ASP A 544 5.13 8.20 18.12
CA ASP A 544 4.54 9.39 18.73
C ASP A 544 3.20 9.07 19.40
N ASP A 545 2.34 8.25 18.78
CA ASP A 545 1.11 7.76 19.40
C ASP A 545 1.43 6.97 20.69
N VAL A 546 2.46 6.10 20.64
CA VAL A 546 2.89 5.33 21.79
C VAL A 546 3.45 6.24 22.87
N CYS A 547 4.36 7.15 22.52
CA CYS A 547 5.00 8.07 23.47
C CYS A 547 3.97 9.00 24.12
N THR A 548 3.07 9.57 23.33
CA THR A 548 2.02 10.46 23.83
C THR A 548 1.12 9.74 24.84
N ARG A 549 0.82 8.47 24.61
CA ARG A 549 -0.06 7.69 25.50
C ARG A 549 0.67 7.06 26.70
N VAL A 550 1.95 6.83 26.64
CA VAL A 550 2.68 5.99 27.63
C VAL A 550 3.77 6.72 28.38
N LEU A 551 4.49 7.67 27.76
CA LEU A 551 5.67 8.34 28.34
C LEU A 551 5.33 9.55 29.22
N ALA A 552 4.06 9.85 29.46
CA ALA A 552 3.69 10.87 30.43
C ALA A 552 4.21 10.46 31.81
N GLU A 553 4.92 11.37 32.47
CA GLU A 553 5.59 11.16 33.75
C GLU A 553 4.69 10.49 34.80
N ARG A 554 5.23 9.49 35.51
CA ARG A 554 4.57 8.89 36.67
C ARG A 554 4.61 9.91 37.83
N GLU A 555 3.56 10.68 37.95
CA GLU A 555 3.36 11.51 39.12
C GLU A 555 2.53 10.75 40.14
N ASN A 556 2.92 10.79 41.41
CA ASN A 556 2.09 10.30 42.52
C ASN A 556 0.96 11.28 42.86
N VAL A 557 0.50 12.04 41.88
CA VAL A 557 -0.54 13.05 42.03
C VAL A 557 -1.39 13.10 40.78
N ILE A 558 -2.69 13.22 40.90
CA ILE A 558 -3.61 13.54 39.81
C ILE A 558 -4.14 14.95 39.95
N ARG A 559 -4.45 15.58 38.82
CA ARG A 559 -5.09 16.90 38.74
C ARG A 559 -6.35 16.81 37.88
N PRO A 560 -7.40 16.18 38.43
CA PRO A 560 -8.62 15.99 37.68
C PRO A 560 -9.34 17.31 37.44
N ILE A 561 -10.09 17.35 36.32
CA ILE A 561 -10.82 18.54 35.90
C ILE A 561 -12.31 18.22 35.87
N LEU A 562 -13.11 19.10 36.46
CA LEU A 562 -14.55 19.10 36.31
C LEU A 562 -14.92 20.20 35.31
N TYR A 563 -15.53 19.81 34.20
CA TYR A 563 -16.08 20.71 33.18
C TYR A 563 -17.55 20.98 33.45
N LEU A 564 -17.96 22.22 33.29
CA LEU A 564 -19.33 22.66 33.48
C LEU A 564 -19.91 23.14 32.14
N ASP A 565 -21.08 22.65 31.78
CA ASP A 565 -21.88 23.19 30.69
C ASP A 565 -22.92 24.15 31.26
N LEU A 566 -22.77 25.43 30.94
CA LEU A 566 -23.69 26.50 31.34
C LEU A 566 -24.71 26.86 30.25
N GLY A 567 -24.81 26.02 29.19
CA GLY A 567 -25.78 26.15 28.10
C GLY A 567 -25.15 26.38 26.72
N GLU A 568 -23.81 26.46 26.64
CA GLU A 568 -23.06 26.61 25.38
C GLU A 568 -22.15 25.39 25.08
N GLY A 569 -22.30 24.30 25.83
CA GLY A 569 -21.43 23.12 25.77
C GLY A 569 -20.21 23.22 26.67
N PHE A 570 -19.43 22.15 26.76
CA PHE A 570 -18.22 22.11 27.58
C PHE A 570 -17.09 22.95 26.94
N SER A 571 -16.42 23.76 27.77
CA SER A 571 -15.29 24.59 27.35
C SER A 571 -14.17 24.60 28.38
N GLU A 572 -12.94 24.93 27.98
CA GLU A 572 -11.78 25.07 28.86
C GLU A 572 -11.91 26.25 29.84
N HIS A 573 -12.82 27.19 29.57
CA HIS A 573 -13.04 28.37 30.41
C HIS A 573 -13.97 28.08 31.60
N GLU A 574 -14.85 27.10 31.47
CA GLU A 574 -15.81 26.71 32.50
C GLU A 574 -15.38 25.39 33.14
N THR A 575 -14.26 25.44 33.87
CA THR A 575 -13.67 24.28 34.55
C THR A 575 -13.35 24.54 36.00
N MET A 576 -13.35 23.45 36.77
CA MET A 576 -12.83 23.43 38.14
C MET A 576 -11.74 22.39 38.24
N ARG A 577 -10.62 22.74 38.88
CA ARG A 577 -9.44 21.89 38.97
C ARG A 577 -9.21 21.48 40.42
N ALA A 578 -9.01 20.20 40.67
CA ALA A 578 -8.60 19.66 41.96
C ALA A 578 -7.18 19.09 41.90
N THR A 579 -6.62 18.78 43.05
CA THR A 579 -5.36 18.05 43.15
C THR A 579 -5.52 16.97 44.23
N SER A 580 -5.22 15.72 43.89
CA SER A 580 -5.20 14.61 44.81
C SER A 580 -3.89 13.87 44.77
N PHE A 581 -3.32 13.61 45.96
CA PHE A 581 -2.15 12.74 46.08
C PHE A 581 -2.63 11.29 46.16
N LEU A 582 -1.96 10.39 45.38
CA LEU A 582 -2.33 9.00 45.34
C LEU A 582 -1.71 8.23 46.51
N GLU A 583 -2.56 7.64 47.34
CA GLU A 583 -2.19 6.69 48.38
C GLU A 583 -2.61 5.27 47.95
N GLU A 584 -1.66 4.39 47.69
CA GLU A 584 -1.93 3.05 47.15
C GLU A 584 -2.85 3.08 45.89
N GLN A 585 -2.64 4.04 45.03
CA GLN A 585 -3.44 4.29 43.81
C GLN A 585 -4.85 4.87 44.08
N ALA A 586 -5.26 5.10 45.32
CA ALA A 586 -6.51 5.70 45.65
C ALA A 586 -6.44 7.23 45.62
N PHE A 587 -7.54 7.85 45.24
CA PHE A 587 -7.73 9.30 45.23
C PHE A 587 -9.07 9.69 45.84
N GLU A 588 -9.14 10.90 46.34
CA GLU A 588 -10.38 11.55 46.78
C GLU A 588 -10.31 13.03 46.38
N VAL A 589 -11.39 13.56 45.79
CA VAL A 589 -11.50 14.95 45.38
C VAL A 589 -12.87 15.52 45.66
N GLU A 590 -12.89 16.82 45.92
CA GLU A 590 -14.10 17.57 46.24
C GLU A 590 -14.20 18.82 45.39
N TYR A 591 -15.40 19.14 44.89
CA TYR A 591 -15.71 20.36 44.16
C TYR A 591 -16.92 21.04 44.74
N SER A 592 -16.83 22.33 45.14
CA SER A 592 -17.97 23.12 45.59
C SER A 592 -18.64 23.81 44.44
N LEU A 593 -19.93 23.57 44.23
CA LEU A 593 -20.76 24.17 43.20
C LEU A 593 -21.63 25.33 43.71
N GLU A 594 -21.48 25.74 44.99
CA GLU A 594 -22.35 26.74 45.66
C GLU A 594 -22.49 28.06 44.91
N GLU A 595 -21.45 28.48 44.17
CA GLU A 595 -21.41 29.75 43.40
C GLU A 595 -21.72 29.56 41.89
N LYS A 596 -22.11 28.36 41.46
CA LYS A 596 -22.34 28.06 40.03
C LYS A 596 -23.81 28.00 39.70
N GLU A 597 -24.31 28.97 38.94
CA GLU A 597 -25.69 29.05 38.49
C GLU A 597 -25.84 28.44 37.10
N ASN A 598 -27.02 27.86 36.79
CA ASN A 598 -27.42 27.36 35.45
C ASN A 598 -26.58 26.21 34.91
N VAL A 599 -26.00 25.35 35.72
CA VAL A 599 -25.27 24.16 35.28
C VAL A 599 -26.23 23.17 34.61
N GLN A 600 -26.05 22.90 33.34
CA GLN A 600 -26.88 21.99 32.54
C GLN A 600 -26.29 20.59 32.45
N ALA A 601 -24.97 20.44 32.43
CA ALA A 601 -24.27 19.17 32.43
C ALA A 601 -22.90 19.28 33.13
N LEU A 602 -22.42 18.13 33.64
CA LEU A 602 -21.11 18.01 34.26
C LEU A 602 -20.35 16.86 33.65
N ARG A 603 -19.08 17.09 33.35
CA ARG A 603 -18.12 16.07 32.88
C ARG A 603 -16.87 16.11 33.76
N TRP A 604 -16.45 14.97 34.21
CA TRP A 604 -15.26 14.84 35.05
C TRP A 604 -14.20 14.00 34.36
N ASP A 605 -13.02 14.59 34.20
CA ASP A 605 -11.87 13.96 33.56
C ASP A 605 -10.83 13.67 34.67
N PRO A 606 -10.56 12.39 35.01
CA PRO A 606 -9.64 12.02 36.09
C PRO A 606 -8.21 12.46 35.84
N ILE A 607 -7.83 12.51 34.58
CA ILE A 607 -6.50 12.92 34.15
C ILE A 607 -6.55 13.30 32.66
N GLU A 608 -5.68 14.21 32.24
CA GLU A 608 -5.46 14.56 30.85
C GLU A 608 -4.16 13.94 30.31
N ASN A 609 -4.16 13.59 29.04
CA ASN A 609 -2.97 13.14 28.29
C ASN A 609 -2.29 11.86 28.83
N LYS A 610 -3.02 10.99 29.52
CA LYS A 610 -2.47 9.73 30.04
C LYS A 610 -3.46 8.57 29.91
N PRO A 611 -3.07 7.43 29.32
CA PRO A 611 -3.88 6.22 29.36
C PRO A 611 -3.82 5.61 30.76
N CYS A 612 -4.98 5.15 31.25
CA CYS A 612 -5.11 4.66 32.62
C CYS A 612 -6.17 3.58 32.77
N ARG A 613 -6.12 2.88 33.89
CA ARG A 613 -7.27 2.17 34.49
C ARG A 613 -7.79 2.99 35.62
N CYS A 614 -9.09 3.23 35.63
CA CYS A 614 -9.73 4.05 36.64
C CYS A 614 -10.97 3.35 37.17
N TYR A 615 -11.20 3.50 38.47
CA TYR A 615 -12.45 3.13 39.18
C TYR A 615 -12.93 4.34 39.92
N VAL A 616 -14.13 4.81 39.64
CA VAL A 616 -14.65 6.06 40.18
C VAL A 616 -16.01 5.88 40.82
N GLU A 617 -16.18 6.42 42.02
CA GLU A 617 -17.45 6.53 42.72
C GLU A 617 -17.76 7.99 43.05
N LEU A 618 -19.03 8.34 42.91
CA LEU A 618 -19.60 9.63 43.32
C LEU A 618 -20.48 9.43 44.58
N GLU A 619 -20.34 10.29 45.56
CA GLU A 619 -21.24 10.32 46.73
C GLU A 619 -22.58 10.97 46.36
N VAL A 620 -23.67 10.23 46.58
CA VAL A 620 -25.04 10.71 46.33
C VAL A 620 -25.87 10.41 47.53
N ASN A 621 -26.31 11.46 48.24
CA ASN A 621 -27.12 11.34 49.47
C ASN A 621 -26.48 10.45 50.59
N GLY A 622 -25.16 10.52 50.74
CA GLY A 622 -24.40 9.74 51.72
C GLY A 622 -24.10 8.30 51.28
N GLU A 623 -24.43 7.90 50.04
CA GLU A 623 -24.11 6.59 49.46
C GLU A 623 -23.17 6.74 48.30
N TRP A 624 -22.15 5.91 48.23
CA TRP A 624 -21.20 5.88 47.11
C TRP A 624 -21.75 5.08 45.94
N LYS A 625 -21.83 5.70 44.77
CA LYS A 625 -22.31 5.08 43.52
C LYS A 625 -21.25 5.13 42.45
N ARG A 626 -21.01 3.99 41.82
CA ARG A 626 -20.10 3.91 40.71
C ARG A 626 -20.53 4.78 39.53
N LEU A 627 -19.60 5.53 38.98
CA LEU A 627 -19.79 6.25 37.71
C LEU A 627 -19.53 5.32 36.51
N THR A 628 -20.29 5.55 35.47
CA THR A 628 -20.08 4.88 34.17
C THR A 628 -19.25 5.79 33.28
N PRO A 629 -18.16 5.30 32.69
CA PRO A 629 -17.32 6.10 31.78
C PRO A 629 -18.02 6.36 30.47
N ASP A 630 -17.67 7.48 29.81
CA ASP A 630 -18.20 7.85 28.46
C ASP A 630 -17.47 7.19 27.33
N ASN A 631 -16.15 6.97 27.48
CA ASN A 631 -15.25 6.57 26.38
C ASN A 631 -14.23 5.48 26.77
N ALA A 632 -14.50 4.67 27.81
CA ALA A 632 -13.62 3.56 28.13
C ALA A 632 -13.72 2.44 27.09
N GLU A 633 -12.59 1.88 26.68
CA GLU A 633 -12.55 0.73 25.77
C GLU A 633 -13.02 -0.56 26.44
N THR A 634 -12.81 -0.70 27.73
CA THR A 634 -13.29 -1.84 28.52
C THR A 634 -13.83 -1.37 29.88
N VAL A 635 -15.01 -1.83 30.22
CA VAL A 635 -15.67 -1.57 31.51
C VAL A 635 -15.84 -2.90 32.25
N THR A 636 -15.27 -3.02 33.43
CA THR A 636 -15.41 -4.19 34.30
C THR A 636 -15.94 -3.78 35.68
N GLU A 637 -16.25 -4.74 36.54
CA GLU A 637 -16.63 -4.44 37.94
C GLU A 637 -15.48 -3.82 38.74
N GLU A 638 -14.23 -4.11 38.35
CA GLU A 638 -13.03 -3.68 39.08
C GLU A 638 -12.45 -2.37 38.56
N CYS A 639 -12.50 -2.12 37.26
CA CYS A 639 -11.95 -0.91 36.64
C CYS A 639 -12.45 -0.65 35.21
N ASP A 640 -12.36 0.60 34.79
CA ASP A 640 -12.55 1.11 33.43
C ASP A 640 -11.18 1.32 32.79
N THR A 641 -10.99 0.85 31.58
CA THR A 641 -9.70 0.94 30.87
C THR A 641 -9.80 1.98 29.76
N PHE A 642 -8.89 2.94 29.80
CA PHE A 642 -8.78 4.01 28.81
C PHE A 642 -7.40 3.95 28.15
N TYR A 643 -7.37 3.66 26.86
CA TYR A 643 -6.18 3.86 26.02
C TYR A 643 -6.20 5.24 25.37
N ASP A 644 -7.38 5.90 25.38
CA ASP A 644 -7.51 7.29 25.00
C ASP A 644 -6.79 8.22 25.99
N LEU A 645 -6.38 9.38 25.51
CA LEU A 645 -5.66 10.38 26.28
C LEU A 645 -6.58 11.29 27.13
N ASP A 646 -7.89 11.10 26.99
CA ASP A 646 -8.91 11.96 27.53
C ASP A 646 -10.04 11.12 28.18
N PRO A 647 -9.74 10.42 29.30
CA PRO A 647 -10.73 9.65 30.06
C PRO A 647 -11.85 10.54 30.57
N ARG A 648 -13.11 10.16 30.33
CA ARG A 648 -14.29 10.99 30.67
C ARG A 648 -15.36 10.24 31.39
N TYR A 649 -15.99 10.96 32.34
CA TYR A 649 -17.16 10.52 33.09
C TYR A 649 -18.22 11.63 33.10
N SER A 650 -19.40 11.36 32.56
CA SER A 650 -20.56 12.25 32.71
C SER A 650 -21.15 12.13 34.12
N ILE A 651 -21.38 13.25 34.75
CA ILE A 651 -22.00 13.32 36.07
C ILE A 651 -23.43 13.85 35.91
N PRO A 652 -24.46 13.14 36.40
CA PRO A 652 -25.82 13.64 36.36
C PRO A 652 -25.99 14.89 37.23
N VAL A 653 -26.40 16.01 36.68
CA VAL A 653 -26.59 17.29 37.38
C VAL A 653 -27.61 17.19 38.53
N VAL A 654 -28.62 16.33 38.39
CA VAL A 654 -29.68 16.09 39.40
C VAL A 654 -29.11 15.52 40.71
N THR A 655 -27.90 14.96 40.68
CA THR A 655 -27.22 14.42 41.86
C THR A 655 -26.16 15.37 42.42
N ALA A 656 -25.89 16.47 41.72
CA ALA A 656 -25.01 17.50 42.23
C ALA A 656 -25.75 18.31 43.30
N GLY A 657 -25.41 18.06 44.55
CA GLY A 657 -25.69 18.98 45.64
C GLY A 657 -24.78 20.20 45.54
N ASP A 658 -24.69 20.95 46.62
CA ASP A 658 -23.77 22.09 46.68
C ASP A 658 -22.29 21.67 46.63
N THR A 659 -22.00 20.38 46.88
CA THR A 659 -20.65 19.81 46.86
C THR A 659 -20.64 18.42 46.19
N LEU A 660 -19.68 18.21 45.29
CA LEU A 660 -19.43 16.92 44.65
C LEU A 660 -18.24 16.23 45.31
N HIS A 661 -18.43 15.04 45.82
CA HIS A 661 -17.36 14.20 46.34
C HIS A 661 -17.15 13.00 45.43
N LEU A 662 -15.90 12.83 44.92
CA LEU A 662 -15.47 11.75 44.06
C LEU A 662 -14.31 11.02 44.73
N ARG A 663 -14.35 9.68 44.72
CA ARG A 663 -13.23 8.84 45.12
C ARG A 663 -13.01 7.69 44.14
N GLY A 664 -11.84 7.11 44.20
CA GLY A 664 -11.58 5.97 43.35
C GLY A 664 -10.15 5.46 43.39
N LYS A 665 -9.83 4.67 42.41
CA LYS A 665 -8.46 4.20 42.17
C LYS A 665 -8.07 4.50 40.74
N ILE A 666 -6.80 4.89 40.52
CA ILE A 666 -6.24 5.11 39.22
C ILE A 666 -4.86 4.47 39.14
N THR A 667 -4.61 3.74 38.04
CA THR A 667 -3.32 3.16 37.70
C THR A 667 -2.93 3.55 36.28
N PHE A 668 -1.66 3.90 36.09
CA PHE A 668 -1.13 4.22 34.78
C PHE A 668 -0.54 2.98 34.13
N PHE A 669 -0.65 2.87 32.82
CA PHE A 669 -0.08 1.77 32.07
C PHE A 669 1.44 1.80 32.08
N SER A 670 2.07 0.62 32.11
CA SER A 670 3.44 0.46 31.64
C SER A 670 3.47 0.63 30.10
N MET A 671 4.66 0.95 29.55
CA MET A 671 4.84 1.06 28.10
C MET A 671 4.39 -0.22 27.37
N GLU A 672 4.74 -1.39 27.91
CA GLU A 672 4.38 -2.67 27.31
C GLU A 672 2.87 -2.91 27.31
N GLU A 673 2.18 -2.59 28.41
CA GLU A 673 0.74 -2.74 28.52
C GLU A 673 -0.01 -1.81 27.56
N ALA A 674 0.40 -0.54 27.46
CA ALA A 674 -0.25 0.43 26.58
C ALA A 674 -0.02 0.05 25.11
N MET A 675 1.18 -0.36 24.71
CA MET A 675 1.45 -0.84 23.35
C MET A 675 0.60 -2.06 22.99
N ARG A 676 0.52 -3.04 23.89
CA ARG A 676 -0.29 -4.25 23.69
C ARG A 676 -1.77 -3.92 23.59
N GLY A 677 -2.27 -3.05 24.48
CA GLY A 677 -3.66 -2.61 24.46
C GLY A 677 -4.04 -1.86 23.20
N LEU A 678 -3.19 -0.95 22.71
CA LEU A 678 -3.40 -0.22 21.48
C LEU A 678 -3.46 -1.13 20.24
N LEU A 679 -2.58 -2.12 20.17
CA LEU A 679 -2.58 -3.11 19.10
C LEU A 679 -3.87 -3.92 19.10
N GLN A 680 -4.28 -4.38 20.28
CA GLN A 680 -5.50 -5.16 20.46
C GLN A 680 -6.76 -4.35 20.11
N GLU A 681 -6.87 -3.11 20.58
CA GLU A 681 -7.98 -2.20 20.29
C GLU A 681 -8.12 -1.98 18.77
N ARG A 682 -7.02 -1.66 18.08
CA ARG A 682 -7.06 -1.45 16.63
C ARG A 682 -7.46 -2.70 15.87
N GLU A 683 -7.01 -3.86 16.32
CA GLU A 683 -7.41 -5.13 15.73
C GLU A 683 -8.89 -5.44 15.95
N GLU A 684 -9.42 -5.15 17.14
CA GLU A 684 -10.84 -5.30 17.46
C GLU A 684 -11.72 -4.35 16.63
N ARG A 685 -11.37 -3.05 16.59
CA ARG A 685 -12.06 -2.07 15.71
C ARG A 685 -12.05 -2.48 14.25
N ARG A 686 -10.94 -3.05 13.77
CA ARG A 686 -10.84 -3.57 12.41
C ARG A 686 -11.84 -4.71 12.19
N ARG A 687 -11.89 -5.68 13.12
CA ARG A 687 -12.84 -6.81 13.04
C ARG A 687 -14.29 -6.34 13.07
N GLU A 688 -14.59 -5.32 13.89
CA GLU A 688 -15.92 -4.72 13.95
C GLU A 688 -16.31 -4.01 12.66
N MET A 689 -15.41 -3.23 12.07
CA MET A 689 -15.64 -2.58 10.78
C MET A 689 -15.84 -3.61 9.66
N GLU A 690 -15.06 -4.69 9.65
CA GLU A 690 -15.21 -5.78 8.69
C GLU A 690 -16.57 -6.49 8.86
N ALA A 691 -16.95 -6.81 10.11
CA ALA A 691 -18.24 -7.41 10.42
C ALA A 691 -19.40 -6.47 10.04
N ALA A 692 -19.27 -5.16 10.26
CA ALA A 692 -20.24 -4.16 9.84
C ALA A 692 -20.35 -4.10 8.31
N ARG A 693 -19.23 -4.12 7.61
CA ARG A 693 -19.17 -4.17 6.15
C ARG A 693 -19.86 -5.41 5.59
N VAL A 694 -19.54 -6.60 6.14
CA VAL A 694 -20.19 -7.84 5.74
C VAL A 694 -21.71 -7.81 5.97
N ARG A 695 -22.17 -7.23 7.11
CA ARG A 695 -23.60 -7.03 7.37
C ARG A 695 -24.27 -6.10 6.36
N ILE A 696 -23.59 -5.02 5.99
CA ILE A 696 -24.08 -4.07 4.97
C ILE A 696 -24.19 -4.76 3.60
N GLU A 697 -23.17 -5.52 3.19
CA GLU A 697 -23.17 -6.27 1.95
C GLU A 697 -24.26 -7.37 1.92
N GLN A 698 -24.43 -8.10 3.02
CA GLN A 698 -25.51 -9.10 3.14
C GLN A 698 -26.91 -8.46 3.08
N ASN A 699 -27.07 -7.30 3.73
CA ASN A 699 -28.35 -6.56 3.69
C ASN A 699 -28.62 -6.00 2.28
N ALA A 700 -27.59 -5.51 1.59
CA ALA A 700 -27.71 -5.08 0.21
C ALA A 700 -28.08 -6.24 -0.74
N ARG A 701 -27.45 -7.40 -0.58
CA ARG A 701 -27.82 -8.62 -1.35
C ARG A 701 -29.27 -9.03 -1.09
N LYS A 702 -29.71 -9.06 0.17
CA LYS A 702 -31.11 -9.37 0.52
C LYS A 702 -32.11 -8.40 -0.15
N ARG A 703 -31.79 -7.10 -0.15
CA ARG A 703 -32.64 -6.08 -0.81
C ARG A 703 -32.72 -6.29 -2.33
N VAL A 704 -31.59 -6.62 -2.96
CA VAL A 704 -31.54 -6.93 -4.41
C VAL A 704 -32.35 -8.19 -4.72
N GLU A 705 -32.24 -9.23 -3.89
CA GLU A 705 -33.03 -10.47 -4.05
C GLU A 705 -34.53 -10.24 -3.84
N GLU A 706 -34.91 -9.43 -2.84
CA GLU A 706 -36.29 -9.02 -2.64
C GLU A 706 -36.84 -8.20 -3.82
N TYR A 707 -36.06 -7.27 -4.33
CA TYR A 707 -36.43 -6.47 -5.50
C TYR A 707 -36.58 -7.36 -6.74
N ALA A 708 -35.67 -8.27 -6.97
CA ALA A 708 -35.75 -9.23 -8.08
C ALA A 708 -36.96 -10.15 -7.95
N ARG A 709 -37.28 -10.61 -6.74
CA ARG A 709 -38.46 -11.43 -6.46
C ARG A 709 -39.75 -10.66 -6.72
N ASN A 710 -39.86 -9.45 -6.19
CA ASN A 710 -41.06 -8.58 -6.41
C ASN A 710 -41.23 -8.22 -7.89
N TRP A 711 -40.11 -7.94 -8.59
CA TRP A 711 -40.15 -7.67 -10.04
C TRP A 711 -40.58 -8.89 -10.85
N ALA A 712 -40.10 -10.09 -10.49
CA ALA A 712 -40.53 -11.34 -11.12
C ALA A 712 -42.04 -11.62 -10.89
N GLU A 713 -42.53 -11.41 -9.65
CA GLU A 713 -43.94 -11.55 -9.32
C GLU A 713 -44.84 -10.55 -10.10
N GLU A 714 -44.41 -9.29 -10.23
CA GLU A 714 -45.12 -8.31 -11.04
C GLU A 714 -45.15 -8.68 -12.52
N LYS A 715 -44.04 -9.20 -13.06
CA LYS A 715 -43.99 -9.70 -14.43
C LYS A 715 -44.97 -10.87 -14.64
N VAL A 716 -45.00 -11.83 -13.73
CA VAL A 716 -45.92 -12.95 -13.76
C VAL A 716 -47.37 -12.46 -13.68
N LYS A 717 -47.71 -11.53 -12.78
CA LYS A 717 -49.02 -10.91 -12.68
C LYS A 717 -49.44 -10.16 -13.96
N LYS A 718 -48.48 -9.48 -14.62
CA LYS A 718 -48.73 -8.80 -15.91
C LYS A 718 -48.99 -9.80 -17.05
N VAL A 719 -48.26 -10.92 -17.10
CA VAL A 719 -48.49 -11.97 -18.09
C VAL A 719 -49.87 -12.65 -17.87
N TRP A 720 -50.20 -12.93 -16.59
CA TRP A 720 -51.51 -13.49 -16.22
C TRP A 720 -52.68 -12.56 -16.56
N ARG A 721 -52.54 -11.26 -16.33
CA ARG A 721 -53.57 -10.25 -16.72
C ARG A 721 -53.67 -10.11 -18.23
N LYS A 722 -52.60 -10.26 -19.02
CA LYS A 722 -52.68 -10.30 -20.48
C LYS A 722 -53.33 -11.58 -21.00
N GLY A 723 -53.04 -12.73 -20.40
CA GLY A 723 -53.66 -14.02 -20.77
C GLY A 723 -55.15 -14.11 -20.43
N ARG A 724 -55.65 -13.43 -19.38
CA ARG A 724 -57.09 -13.34 -19.08
C ARG A 724 -57.83 -12.43 -20.06
N ARG A 725 -57.24 -11.30 -20.47
CA ARG A 725 -57.87 -10.40 -21.47
C ARG A 725 -57.97 -11.00 -22.88
N GLN A 726 -57.20 -12.05 -23.19
CA GLN A 726 -57.32 -12.81 -24.42
C GLN A 726 -58.35 -13.97 -24.36
N LYS A 727 -58.76 -14.40 -23.15
CA LYS A 727 -59.78 -15.43 -22.97
C LYS A 727 -61.20 -14.87 -22.77
N ASP A 728 -61.33 -13.58 -22.46
CA ASP A 728 -62.63 -12.93 -22.27
C ASP A 728 -63.05 -12.11 -23.52
N GLY A 729 -62.35 -12.33 -24.64
CA GLY A 729 -62.58 -11.67 -25.93
C GLY A 729 -62.85 -12.63 -27.11
N GLU A 730 -63.22 -13.93 -26.81
CA GLU A 730 -63.84 -14.85 -27.78
C GLU A 730 -65.30 -15.15 -27.43
#